data_5c11420cb0822995b6f3dbcc62fce27a
#
_entry.id   5c11420cb0822995b6f3dbcc62fce27a
#
_cell.length_a   1.000
_cell.length_b   1.000
_cell.length_c   1.000
_cell.angle_alpha   90.00
_cell.angle_beta   90.00
_cell.angle_gamma   90.00
#
_symmetry.space_group_name_H-M   'P 1'
#
loop_
_entity.id
_entity.type
_entity.pdbx_description
1 polymer ?
#
loop_
_entity_poly.entity_id
_entity_poly.type
_entity_poly.pdbx_seq_one_letter_code
_entity_poly.pdbx_strand_id
1 'polypeptide(L)'
;MKHSFLYILLIFLTALPVRADIVTGRFVDAATGEPLPDLESTAYSRPNEYSLTYRSFTADSLGCFSFSMSGDDCWIEAKYIGYHPRTVHFSAFEGNDTLRLGDIALKPSEVFLRSAVVTARAKRFVMRGDTVVFNPDAFNLSEGARLDELIKQLPGVTEKDGKLFWMDKPVRILVNGEEMFADNTILQERLPAEAVERIKAYNKASKLKEHTGRDDGEEDHVLDIQVKPGFLEKWYGSAKGTYQTDDGYLARLDAMYLSTSDPLMAYGNVNNINQQIFDKTFRSMASGSSSPFGKQQFGSLGYKHQWKTRQGEKELNQSFSFNVQGQHTDGWGSSRQSHETYLTSGGRTYGLTDSKEYSHLLKPDFSFLGKFQLDSITWLNVRGGWNYEKKREEQTERSAAYDADPYGFARNPLDAAFATDHPGQEAGMPVSRSLYRSTSFSEEMNSNVSVELQRLLPGDANLRVGGGIDYTDRQMEAYAERDLRYFRDDQPGEWRYETDDRPGHSLRATADASYQRWLWKPLMINVGYHFQHRLDYERQDHTVTDAAAAPDAEQPDPLLDPNSYRNRKTTDEHRASLGLTLNVGKLSVLPNLNYTFRHENLAYKRGELDIDKLREVDLWQPDLTLRWKVRRGQSLEAAYHYSTSVPNLLETVAYTDNTNPLFVIQGNPMLKNSHTHSASINYFLNMTQQQRSISAGVNYERWMSQRGYMFFFNDRTGAYRQMSANLRDGWGLSGKLRYEQGIGDFVRVHNSIEAGYHNNYGFLTADYDADRAGQQLRKRFFLTENPSVTLSREELTLMLSGKYTLSRLRYELTPQNNQTLTDYIVYGMARYKWRDWTVETSLNLQGYKGYSSPEMNRAIPNWTFLIGRKVMKGKGRIDLSFDDLLNKRRSYFSTQSATERTEYSSDLMHHYVQLSFTYNFEAKGDKKNKRR
;
A
#
# COMPACT_ATOMS: atom_id res chain seq x y z
N MET A 1 36.74 10.89 -27.19
CA MET A 1 35.54 10.14 -26.77
C MET A 1 34.24 10.46 -27.56
N LYS A 2 34.31 11.13 -28.71
CA LYS A 2 33.14 11.44 -29.56
C LYS A 2 32.95 10.49 -30.79
N HIS A 3 33.89 9.59 -31.07
CA HIS A 3 33.78 8.69 -32.20
C HIS A 3 33.59 7.20 -31.85
N SER A 4 33.75 6.82 -30.56
CA SER A 4 33.57 5.42 -30.16
C SER A 4 32.08 5.03 -29.91
N PHE A 5 31.21 6.01 -29.70
CA PHE A 5 29.77 5.73 -29.49
C PHE A 5 29.02 5.44 -30.80
N LEU A 6 29.52 6.01 -31.90
CA LEU A 6 28.93 5.81 -33.25
C LEU A 6 29.25 4.42 -33.84
N TYR A 7 30.38 3.85 -33.46
CA TYR A 7 30.78 2.50 -33.94
C TYR A 7 30.04 1.37 -33.19
N ILE A 8 29.67 1.57 -31.95
CA ILE A 8 28.84 0.60 -31.17
C ILE A 8 27.41 0.61 -31.71
N LEU A 9 26.89 1.74 -32.12
CA LEU A 9 25.56 1.84 -32.74
C LEU A 9 25.49 1.20 -34.15
N LEU A 10 26.60 1.18 -34.90
CA LEU A 10 26.62 0.62 -36.25
C LEU A 10 26.75 -0.91 -36.26
N ILE A 11 27.30 -1.54 -35.21
CA ILE A 11 27.48 -3.01 -35.12
C ILE A 11 26.13 -3.71 -34.78
N PHE A 12 25.13 -2.99 -34.28
CA PHE A 12 23.82 -3.56 -33.98
C PHE A 12 22.80 -3.51 -35.15
N LEU A 13 23.17 -3.01 -36.31
CA LEU A 13 22.24 -2.79 -37.43
C LEU A 13 22.19 -3.93 -38.48
N THR A 14 22.87 -5.06 -38.22
CA THR A 14 22.76 -6.22 -39.11
C THR A 14 22.00 -7.37 -38.46
N ALA A 15 20.70 -7.19 -38.18
CA ALA A 15 19.82 -8.29 -37.88
C ALA A 15 19.08 -8.75 -39.12
N LEU A 16 19.36 -9.96 -39.53
CA LEU A 16 18.65 -10.67 -40.61
C LEU A 16 17.16 -10.80 -40.27
N PRO A 17 16.24 -10.68 -41.25
CA PRO A 17 14.82 -10.86 -40.99
C PRO A 17 14.51 -12.32 -40.67
N VAL A 18 13.96 -12.60 -39.48
CA VAL A 18 13.37 -13.88 -39.15
C VAL A 18 12.00 -13.93 -39.87
N ARG A 19 11.87 -14.78 -40.87
CA ARG A 19 10.60 -15.11 -41.51
C ARG A 19 9.80 -16.05 -40.60
N ALA A 20 8.57 -15.75 -40.34
CA ALA A 20 7.65 -16.56 -39.56
C ALA A 20 6.51 -17.01 -40.49
N ASP A 21 6.41 -18.33 -40.74
CA ASP A 21 5.29 -18.93 -41.45
C ASP A 21 4.10 -19.14 -40.51
N ILE A 22 2.89 -18.91 -41.03
CA ILE A 22 1.65 -19.00 -40.21
C ILE A 22 0.94 -20.30 -40.58
N VAL A 23 0.63 -21.14 -39.60
CA VAL A 23 -0.16 -22.36 -39.69
C VAL A 23 -1.55 -22.12 -39.12
N THR A 24 -2.60 -22.44 -39.86
CA THR A 24 -3.98 -22.30 -39.45
C THR A 24 -4.76 -23.61 -39.66
N GLY A 25 -5.78 -23.86 -38.84
CA GLY A 25 -6.65 -25.01 -38.98
C GLY A 25 -7.81 -24.91 -37.99
N ARG A 26 -8.61 -25.97 -37.93
CA ARG A 26 -9.78 -26.06 -37.05
C ARG A 26 -9.89 -27.44 -36.44
N PHE A 27 -10.18 -27.57 -35.17
CA PHE A 27 -10.48 -28.84 -34.51
C PHE A 27 -11.98 -29.10 -34.48
N VAL A 28 -12.39 -30.29 -34.89
CA VAL A 28 -13.81 -30.70 -34.97
C VAL A 28 -14.00 -32.11 -34.41
N ASP A 29 -15.19 -32.39 -33.94
CA ASP A 29 -15.63 -33.75 -33.60
C ASP A 29 -15.76 -34.60 -34.86
N ALA A 30 -15.17 -35.79 -34.88
CA ALA A 30 -15.17 -36.66 -36.04
C ALA A 30 -16.55 -37.30 -36.36
N ALA A 31 -17.49 -37.33 -35.39
CA ALA A 31 -18.82 -37.92 -35.56
C ALA A 31 -19.85 -36.83 -35.92
N THR A 32 -19.77 -35.64 -35.34
CA THR A 32 -20.78 -34.57 -35.50
C THR A 32 -20.35 -33.43 -36.40
N GLY A 33 -19.03 -33.25 -36.60
CA GLY A 33 -18.47 -32.09 -37.31
C GLY A 33 -18.51 -30.78 -36.51
N GLU A 34 -18.98 -30.82 -35.25
CA GLU A 34 -19.04 -29.64 -34.39
C GLU A 34 -17.63 -29.17 -33.99
N PRO A 35 -17.42 -27.86 -33.81
CA PRO A 35 -16.13 -27.32 -33.36
C PRO A 35 -15.78 -27.75 -31.93
N LEU A 36 -14.50 -28.03 -31.68
CA LEU A 36 -13.95 -28.32 -30.36
C LEU A 36 -13.29 -27.06 -29.79
N PRO A 37 -14.02 -26.23 -29.03
CA PRO A 37 -13.48 -24.96 -28.48
C PRO A 37 -12.50 -25.24 -27.37
N ASP A 38 -11.61 -24.23 -27.14
CA ASP A 38 -10.63 -24.24 -26.05
C ASP A 38 -9.70 -25.47 -26.04
N LEU A 39 -9.55 -26.17 -27.17
CA LEU A 39 -8.65 -27.31 -27.29
C LEU A 39 -7.21 -26.85 -27.24
N GLU A 40 -6.51 -27.28 -26.19
CA GLU A 40 -5.06 -26.99 -26.03
C GLU A 40 -4.26 -28.02 -26.84
N SER A 41 -3.39 -27.53 -27.74
CA SER A 41 -2.50 -28.34 -28.57
C SER A 41 -1.07 -27.87 -28.52
N THR A 42 -0.16 -28.76 -28.82
CA THR A 42 1.24 -28.44 -28.94
C THR A 42 1.76 -28.82 -30.34
N ALA A 43 2.32 -27.84 -31.00
CA ALA A 43 3.04 -28.06 -32.25
C ALA A 43 4.52 -28.25 -31.98
N TYR A 44 5.13 -29.16 -32.72
CA TYR A 44 6.55 -29.49 -32.64
C TYR A 44 7.19 -29.31 -34.02
N SER A 45 8.45 -28.88 -34.04
CA SER A 45 9.28 -28.81 -35.22
C SER A 45 10.66 -29.33 -34.87
N ARG A 46 11.24 -30.14 -35.79
CA ARG A 46 12.60 -30.65 -35.66
C ARG A 46 13.48 -30.05 -36.77
N PRO A 47 14.06 -28.87 -36.51
CA PRO A 47 14.91 -28.19 -37.52
C PRO A 47 16.23 -28.91 -37.79
N ASN A 48 16.68 -29.83 -36.90
CA ASN A 48 17.82 -30.75 -37.10
C ASN A 48 17.74 -31.92 -36.11
N GLU A 49 18.59 -32.94 -36.25
CA GLU A 49 18.57 -34.17 -35.41
C GLU A 49 18.76 -33.93 -33.92
N TYR A 50 19.27 -32.75 -33.50
CA TYR A 50 19.65 -32.43 -32.12
C TYR A 50 18.78 -31.36 -31.48
N SER A 51 17.85 -30.73 -32.20
CA SER A 51 17.00 -29.67 -31.66
C SER A 51 15.52 -29.94 -31.91
N LEU A 52 14.72 -29.83 -30.85
CA LEU A 52 13.25 -29.90 -30.86
C LEU A 52 12.71 -28.56 -30.42
N THR A 53 11.97 -27.89 -31.29
CA THR A 53 11.23 -26.67 -30.97
C THR A 53 9.77 -27.03 -30.77
N TYR A 54 9.10 -26.48 -29.74
CA TYR A 54 7.68 -26.69 -29.52
C TYR A 54 6.95 -25.39 -29.29
N ARG A 55 5.66 -25.36 -29.61
CA ARG A 55 4.78 -24.22 -29.40
C ARG A 55 3.40 -24.69 -28.97
N SER A 56 2.94 -24.24 -27.81
CA SER A 56 1.56 -24.51 -27.37
C SER A 56 0.65 -23.38 -27.84
N PHE A 57 -0.56 -23.75 -28.25
CA PHE A 57 -1.60 -22.84 -28.71
C PHE A 57 -2.97 -23.42 -28.32
N THR A 58 -4.00 -22.58 -28.35
CA THR A 58 -5.38 -22.95 -27.98
C THR A 58 -6.32 -22.58 -29.13
N ALA A 59 -7.28 -23.44 -29.42
CA ALA A 59 -8.33 -23.14 -30.38
C ALA A 59 -9.32 -22.11 -29.77
N ASP A 60 -9.89 -21.28 -30.62
CA ASP A 60 -10.92 -20.32 -30.26
C ASP A 60 -12.30 -20.99 -30.03
N SER A 61 -13.34 -20.19 -29.79
CA SER A 61 -14.73 -20.68 -29.58
C SER A 61 -15.34 -21.41 -30.80
N LEU A 62 -14.74 -21.27 -31.98
CA LEU A 62 -15.13 -21.96 -33.22
C LEU A 62 -14.20 -23.13 -33.56
N GLY A 63 -13.30 -23.50 -32.62
CA GLY A 63 -12.33 -24.55 -32.80
C GLY A 63 -11.14 -24.15 -33.70
N CYS A 64 -11.04 -22.89 -34.15
CA CYS A 64 -9.99 -22.42 -35.05
C CYS A 64 -8.72 -22.09 -34.29
N PHE A 65 -7.56 -22.32 -34.91
CA PHE A 65 -6.27 -21.97 -34.37
C PHE A 65 -5.36 -21.32 -35.42
N SER A 66 -4.41 -20.51 -34.93
CA SER A 66 -3.38 -19.90 -35.72
C SER A 66 -2.10 -19.75 -34.90
N PHE A 67 -0.96 -20.20 -35.45
CA PHE A 67 0.36 -20.01 -34.83
C PHE A 67 1.44 -19.92 -35.89
N SER A 68 2.60 -19.38 -35.53
CA SER A 68 3.76 -19.37 -36.44
C SER A 68 4.79 -20.44 -36.06
N MET A 69 5.27 -21.18 -37.04
CA MET A 69 6.27 -22.21 -36.85
C MET A 69 7.12 -22.34 -38.15
N SER A 70 8.39 -22.63 -38.02
CA SER A 70 9.31 -22.89 -39.10
C SER A 70 10.04 -24.21 -38.86
N GLY A 71 10.28 -25.02 -39.92
CA GLY A 71 10.98 -26.29 -39.85
C GLY A 71 10.52 -27.26 -40.91
N ASP A 72 11.40 -28.21 -41.35
CA ASP A 72 11.14 -29.15 -42.43
C ASP A 72 10.30 -30.37 -42.02
N ASP A 73 10.22 -30.67 -40.71
CA ASP A 73 9.39 -31.76 -40.16
C ASP A 73 8.63 -31.22 -38.92
N CYS A 74 7.34 -31.00 -39.11
CA CYS A 74 6.46 -30.43 -38.10
C CYS A 74 5.26 -31.34 -37.83
N TRP A 75 4.79 -31.36 -36.59
CA TRP A 75 3.55 -32.05 -36.23
C TRP A 75 2.81 -31.35 -35.11
N ILE A 76 1.50 -31.52 -35.09
CA ILE A 76 0.60 -31.07 -34.01
C ILE A 76 0.14 -32.29 -33.23
N GLU A 77 0.24 -32.24 -31.90
CA GLU A 77 -0.38 -33.20 -30.99
C GLU A 77 -1.60 -32.58 -30.35
N ALA A 78 -2.79 -33.00 -30.76
CA ALA A 78 -4.07 -32.55 -30.24
C ALA A 78 -4.61 -33.54 -29.21
N LYS A 79 -4.89 -33.05 -28.00
CA LYS A 79 -5.48 -33.82 -26.89
C LYS A 79 -6.68 -33.07 -26.35
N TYR A 80 -7.85 -33.75 -26.30
CA TYR A 80 -9.07 -33.19 -25.76
C TYR A 80 -9.77 -34.21 -24.87
N ILE A 81 -10.34 -33.73 -23.74
CA ILE A 81 -11.00 -34.61 -22.78
C ILE A 81 -12.22 -35.26 -23.45
N GLY A 82 -12.26 -36.57 -23.40
CA GLY A 82 -13.33 -37.34 -24.06
C GLY A 82 -13.05 -37.75 -25.52
N TYR A 83 -11.84 -37.52 -26.02
CA TYR A 83 -11.42 -37.83 -27.38
C TYR A 83 -10.09 -38.61 -27.41
N HIS A 84 -9.88 -39.42 -28.45
CA HIS A 84 -8.56 -40.02 -28.69
C HIS A 84 -7.56 -38.97 -29.14
N PRO A 85 -6.32 -38.97 -28.61
CA PRO A 85 -5.29 -38.08 -29.08
C PRO A 85 -5.04 -38.22 -30.56
N ARG A 86 -4.80 -37.13 -31.28
CA ARG A 86 -4.48 -37.12 -32.71
C ARG A 86 -3.23 -36.36 -32.97
N THR A 87 -2.30 -36.98 -33.72
CA THR A 87 -1.12 -36.33 -34.25
C THR A 87 -1.32 -36.06 -35.73
N VAL A 88 -0.99 -34.84 -36.16
CA VAL A 88 -1.05 -34.41 -37.57
C VAL A 88 0.34 -33.92 -37.97
N HIS A 89 0.93 -34.58 -38.96
CA HIS A 89 2.20 -34.18 -39.55
C HIS A 89 1.97 -33.24 -40.74
N PHE A 90 2.86 -32.25 -40.86
CA PHE A 90 2.90 -31.34 -42.00
C PHE A 90 4.35 -30.95 -42.31
N SER A 91 4.66 -30.77 -43.56
CA SER A 91 6.00 -30.39 -44.01
C SER A 91 6.10 -28.88 -44.18
N ALA A 92 7.34 -28.36 -44.13
CA ALA A 92 7.65 -26.96 -44.24
C ALA A 92 7.27 -26.33 -45.59
N PHE A 93 7.19 -25.02 -45.52
CA PHE A 93 6.80 -24.18 -46.64
C PHE A 93 7.98 -23.73 -47.47
N GLU A 94 7.80 -23.76 -48.75
CA GLU A 94 8.56 -22.91 -49.66
C GLU A 94 7.69 -21.68 -49.98
N GLY A 95 7.91 -20.57 -49.27
CA GLY A 95 7.23 -19.28 -49.54
C GLY A 95 6.60 -18.55 -48.35
N ASN A 96 6.14 -17.35 -48.62
CA ASN A 96 5.56 -16.42 -47.62
C ASN A 96 4.07 -16.68 -47.33
N ASP A 97 3.53 -17.89 -47.48
CA ASP A 97 2.12 -18.19 -47.44
C ASP A 97 1.64 -18.83 -46.10
N THR A 98 0.38 -18.63 -45.80
CA THR A 98 -0.32 -19.26 -44.65
C THR A 98 -0.68 -20.71 -45.02
N LEU A 99 -0.16 -21.70 -44.25
CA LEU A 99 -0.59 -23.10 -44.40
C LEU A 99 -1.93 -23.31 -43.73
N ARG A 100 -2.90 -23.82 -44.48
CA ARG A 100 -4.21 -24.21 -43.98
C ARG A 100 -4.27 -25.73 -43.89
N LEU A 101 -4.29 -26.24 -42.63
CA LEU A 101 -4.46 -27.68 -42.36
C LEU A 101 -5.89 -28.18 -42.48
N GLY A 102 -6.85 -27.27 -42.68
CA GLY A 102 -8.26 -27.61 -42.72
C GLY A 102 -8.82 -28.13 -41.38
N ASP A 103 -9.86 -28.97 -41.47
CA ASP A 103 -10.50 -29.55 -40.29
C ASP A 103 -9.71 -30.76 -39.77
N ILE A 104 -9.29 -30.69 -38.52
CA ILE A 104 -8.63 -31.78 -37.80
C ILE A 104 -9.68 -32.48 -36.92
N ALA A 105 -10.23 -33.60 -37.41
CA ALA A 105 -11.26 -34.30 -36.71
C ALA A 105 -10.70 -35.22 -35.60
N LEU A 106 -11.16 -35.07 -34.37
CA LEU A 106 -10.85 -35.96 -33.24
C LEU A 106 -11.99 -36.96 -33.03
N LYS A 107 -11.62 -38.24 -32.82
CA LYS A 107 -12.60 -39.31 -32.58
C LYS A 107 -13.02 -39.33 -31.12
N PRO A 108 -14.32 -39.30 -30.76
CA PRO A 108 -14.77 -39.50 -29.40
C PRO A 108 -14.25 -40.83 -28.80
N SER A 109 -13.86 -40.78 -27.55
CA SER A 109 -13.37 -41.93 -26.80
C SER A 109 -14.44 -42.39 -25.81
N GLU A 110 -14.96 -43.62 -25.98
CA GLU A 110 -15.88 -44.28 -25.02
C GLU A 110 -15.08 -44.80 -23.79
N VAL A 111 -14.39 -43.95 -23.09
CA VAL A 111 -13.77 -44.32 -21.81
C VAL A 111 -14.78 -44.05 -20.69
N PHE A 112 -15.46 -45.08 -20.22
CA PHE A 112 -16.07 -45.08 -18.90
C PHE A 112 -14.95 -44.86 -17.89
N LEU A 113 -14.85 -43.65 -17.37
CA LEU A 113 -13.99 -43.34 -16.23
C LEU A 113 -14.50 -44.08 -15.00
N ARG A 114 -14.00 -45.29 -14.74
CA ARG A 114 -13.96 -45.80 -13.37
C ARG A 114 -13.27 -44.72 -12.55
N SER A 115 -13.91 -44.27 -11.48
CA SER A 115 -13.39 -43.29 -10.55
C SER A 115 -11.98 -43.67 -10.10
N ALA A 116 -10.98 -43.25 -10.83
CA ALA A 116 -9.62 -43.19 -10.37
C ALA A 116 -9.57 -42.02 -9.41
N VAL A 117 -9.48 -42.29 -8.12
CA VAL A 117 -9.06 -41.31 -7.13
C VAL A 117 -7.62 -40.97 -7.48
N VAL A 118 -7.45 -39.97 -8.34
CA VAL A 118 -6.13 -39.40 -8.63
C VAL A 118 -5.74 -38.56 -7.41
N THR A 119 -4.97 -39.14 -6.51
CA THR A 119 -4.32 -38.47 -5.38
C THR A 119 -3.12 -37.61 -5.84
N ALA A 120 -3.11 -37.11 -7.07
CA ALA A 120 -2.14 -36.10 -7.50
C ALA A 120 -2.58 -34.76 -6.91
N ARG A 121 -1.97 -34.34 -5.79
CA ARG A 121 -2.20 -33.00 -5.22
C ARG A 121 -1.82 -31.95 -6.24
N ALA A 122 -2.74 -31.05 -6.49
CA ALA A 122 -2.57 -29.97 -7.45
C ALA A 122 -1.38 -29.08 -7.06
N LYS A 123 -0.51 -28.79 -8.01
CA LYS A 123 0.61 -27.84 -7.80
C LYS A 123 0.03 -26.49 -7.38
N ARG A 124 0.68 -25.82 -6.44
CA ARG A 124 0.26 -24.50 -5.93
C ARG A 124 0.20 -23.44 -7.01
N PHE A 125 1.16 -23.46 -7.94
CA PHE A 125 1.18 -22.60 -9.09
C PHE A 125 1.87 -23.25 -10.29
N VAL A 126 1.46 -22.82 -11.46
CA VAL A 126 2.07 -23.22 -12.74
C VAL A 126 2.25 -21.97 -13.60
N MET A 127 3.24 -21.98 -14.51
CA MET A 127 3.38 -20.91 -15.51
C MET A 127 2.73 -21.33 -16.83
N ARG A 128 1.84 -20.49 -17.33
CA ARG A 128 1.26 -20.60 -18.66
C ARG A 128 1.69 -19.34 -19.46
N GLY A 129 2.60 -19.48 -20.39
CA GLY A 129 3.22 -18.31 -21.02
C GLY A 129 3.94 -17.43 -19.98
N ASP A 130 3.63 -16.14 -19.93
CA ASP A 130 4.10 -15.18 -18.94
C ASP A 130 3.15 -15.03 -17.74
N THR A 131 2.10 -15.84 -17.66
CA THR A 131 1.11 -15.82 -16.59
C THR A 131 1.45 -16.86 -15.53
N VAL A 132 1.50 -16.47 -14.27
CA VAL A 132 1.52 -17.38 -13.12
C VAL A 132 0.10 -17.71 -12.73
N VAL A 133 -0.29 -18.98 -12.80
CA VAL A 133 -1.62 -19.46 -12.42
C VAL A 133 -1.52 -20.17 -11.09
N PHE A 134 -2.15 -19.61 -10.06
CA PHE A 134 -2.23 -20.19 -8.73
C PHE A 134 -3.49 -21.04 -8.60
N ASN A 135 -3.36 -22.16 -7.89
CA ASN A 135 -4.46 -23.04 -7.55
C ASN A 135 -4.85 -22.86 -6.07
N PRO A 136 -6.03 -22.27 -5.77
CA PRO A 136 -6.47 -22.03 -4.40
C PRO A 136 -6.57 -23.29 -3.54
N ASP A 137 -6.99 -24.42 -4.14
CA ASP A 137 -7.18 -25.68 -3.41
C ASP A 137 -5.85 -26.29 -2.90
N ALA A 138 -4.72 -25.78 -3.40
CA ALA A 138 -3.38 -26.20 -2.92
C ALA A 138 -2.86 -25.38 -1.73
N PHE A 139 -3.63 -24.39 -1.26
CA PHE A 139 -3.31 -23.57 -0.09
C PHE A 139 -4.15 -24.03 1.10
N ASN A 140 -3.53 -24.14 2.27
CA ASN A 140 -4.27 -24.50 3.47
C ASN A 140 -4.84 -23.25 4.13
N LEU A 141 -6.05 -22.91 3.73
CA LEU A 141 -6.78 -21.76 4.22
C LEU A 141 -7.54 -22.09 5.51
N SER A 142 -7.81 -21.07 6.29
CA SER A 142 -8.78 -21.17 7.38
C SER A 142 -10.16 -21.46 6.82
N GLU A 143 -10.99 -22.06 7.64
CA GLU A 143 -12.37 -22.32 7.23
C GLU A 143 -13.16 -21.01 7.18
N GLY A 144 -13.86 -20.78 6.07
CA GLY A 144 -14.48 -19.49 5.77
C GLY A 144 -13.46 -18.40 5.41
N ALA A 145 -12.24 -18.80 5.01
CA ALA A 145 -11.21 -17.89 4.53
C ALA A 145 -11.73 -16.99 3.41
N ARG A 146 -11.27 -15.77 3.41
CA ARG A 146 -11.57 -14.76 2.40
C ARG A 146 -10.46 -14.67 1.37
N LEU A 147 -10.74 -13.97 0.28
CA LEU A 147 -9.77 -13.79 -0.80
C LEU A 147 -8.46 -13.14 -0.34
N ASP A 148 -8.51 -12.21 0.61
CA ASP A 148 -7.33 -11.56 1.17
C ASP A 148 -6.39 -12.55 1.88
N GLU A 149 -6.93 -13.52 2.66
CA GLU A 149 -6.14 -14.58 3.28
C GLU A 149 -5.46 -15.46 2.22
N LEU A 150 -6.18 -15.79 1.15
CA LEU A 150 -5.63 -16.53 0.02
C LEU A 150 -4.53 -15.73 -0.69
N ILE A 151 -4.79 -14.47 -1.03
CA ILE A 151 -3.82 -13.61 -1.75
C ILE A 151 -2.53 -13.42 -0.93
N LYS A 152 -2.62 -13.24 0.38
CA LYS A 152 -1.46 -13.11 1.28
C LYS A 152 -0.59 -14.37 1.32
N GLN A 153 -1.15 -15.53 0.96
CA GLN A 153 -0.40 -16.78 0.88
C GLN A 153 0.22 -17.04 -0.51
N LEU A 154 -0.11 -16.21 -1.51
CA LEU A 154 0.43 -16.39 -2.86
C LEU A 154 1.93 -16.05 -2.91
N PRO A 155 2.75 -16.89 -3.57
CA PRO A 155 4.16 -16.62 -3.78
C PRO A 155 4.42 -15.26 -4.46
N GLY A 156 5.32 -14.47 -3.88
CA GLY A 156 5.70 -13.17 -4.40
C GLY A 156 4.71 -12.03 -4.15
N VAL A 157 3.56 -12.30 -3.51
CA VAL A 157 2.61 -11.26 -3.10
C VAL A 157 3.00 -10.69 -1.75
N THR A 158 2.98 -9.36 -1.63
CA THR A 158 3.18 -8.63 -0.38
C THR A 158 2.16 -7.51 -0.28
N GLU A 159 1.89 -7.09 0.93
CA GLU A 159 1.05 -5.93 1.20
C GLU A 159 1.89 -4.88 1.91
N LYS A 160 1.82 -3.63 1.47
CA LYS A 160 2.44 -2.46 2.11
C LYS A 160 1.39 -1.35 2.16
N ASP A 161 1.17 -0.78 3.33
CA ASP A 161 0.20 0.31 3.55
C ASP A 161 -1.19 0.03 2.97
N GLY A 162 -1.66 -1.21 3.12
CA GLY A 162 -2.95 -1.66 2.61
C GLY A 162 -3.02 -1.90 1.09
N LYS A 163 -1.93 -1.69 0.36
CA LYS A 163 -1.83 -1.97 -1.07
C LYS A 163 -1.13 -3.29 -1.31
N LEU A 164 -1.63 -4.06 -2.26
CA LEU A 164 -1.02 -5.31 -2.67
C LEU A 164 0.09 -5.06 -3.71
N PHE A 165 1.17 -5.81 -3.55
CA PHE A 165 2.30 -5.83 -4.48
C PHE A 165 2.56 -7.26 -4.88
N TRP A 166 2.88 -7.47 -6.14
CA TRP A 166 3.38 -8.73 -6.65
C TRP A 166 4.78 -8.50 -7.23
N MET A 167 5.76 -9.21 -6.67
CA MET A 167 7.17 -8.98 -7.00
C MET A 167 7.61 -7.51 -6.80
N ASP A 168 7.19 -6.93 -5.68
CA ASP A 168 7.43 -5.53 -5.28
C ASP A 168 6.81 -4.45 -6.21
N LYS A 169 5.95 -4.84 -7.15
CA LYS A 169 5.18 -3.93 -8.01
C LYS A 169 3.71 -3.90 -7.59
N PRO A 170 3.07 -2.72 -7.55
CA PRO A 170 1.66 -2.62 -7.16
C PRO A 170 0.77 -3.40 -8.14
N VAL A 171 -0.25 -4.10 -7.63
CA VAL A 171 -1.15 -4.91 -8.46
C VAL A 171 -2.59 -4.41 -8.40
N ARG A 172 -3.27 -4.55 -9.54
CA ARG A 172 -4.71 -4.37 -9.66
C ARG A 172 -5.40 -5.73 -9.56
N ILE A 173 -6.53 -5.76 -8.88
CA ILE A 173 -7.35 -6.97 -8.79
C ILE A 173 -8.45 -6.90 -9.84
N LEU A 174 -8.53 -7.96 -10.64
CA LEU A 174 -9.64 -8.21 -11.56
C LEU A 174 -10.42 -9.43 -11.11
N VAL A 175 -11.67 -9.53 -11.51
CA VAL A 175 -12.49 -10.74 -11.37
C VAL A 175 -12.97 -11.13 -12.76
N ASN A 176 -12.61 -12.33 -13.19
CA ASN A 176 -12.90 -12.82 -14.55
C ASN A 176 -12.46 -11.82 -15.65
N GLY A 177 -11.28 -11.17 -15.45
CA GLY A 177 -10.68 -10.23 -16.40
C GLY A 177 -11.13 -8.78 -16.29
N GLU A 178 -12.12 -8.46 -15.42
CA GLU A 178 -12.74 -7.14 -15.31
C GLU A 178 -12.59 -6.56 -13.90
N GLU A 179 -12.51 -5.24 -13.78
CA GLU A 179 -12.69 -4.55 -12.49
C GLU A 179 -14.15 -4.65 -12.07
N MET A 180 -14.39 -5.21 -10.89
CA MET A 180 -15.75 -5.49 -10.45
C MET A 180 -16.42 -4.25 -9.84
N PHE A 181 -15.70 -3.45 -9.06
CA PHE A 181 -16.21 -2.27 -8.37
C PHE A 181 -15.25 -1.09 -8.51
N ALA A 182 -15.70 0.11 -8.18
CA ALA A 182 -14.86 1.31 -8.15
C ALA A 182 -13.72 1.17 -7.09
N ASP A 183 -14.03 0.52 -5.97
CA ASP A 183 -13.06 0.09 -4.96
C ASP A 183 -13.07 -1.44 -4.83
N ASN A 184 -11.95 -2.06 -5.20
CA ASN A 184 -11.78 -3.50 -5.11
C ASN A 184 -11.27 -3.99 -3.74
N THR A 185 -10.96 -3.10 -2.81
CA THR A 185 -10.49 -3.46 -1.47
C THR A 185 -11.57 -4.27 -0.74
N ILE A 186 -12.82 -3.84 -0.86
CA ILE A 186 -13.97 -4.53 -0.25
C ILE A 186 -14.11 -5.95 -0.79
N LEU A 187 -13.90 -6.13 -2.10
CA LEU A 187 -13.96 -7.45 -2.73
C LEU A 187 -12.92 -8.41 -2.16
N GLN A 188 -11.69 -7.94 -1.95
CA GLN A 188 -10.59 -8.76 -1.40
C GLN A 188 -10.96 -9.34 -0.04
N GLU A 189 -11.62 -8.55 0.78
CA GLU A 189 -11.96 -8.91 2.14
C GLU A 189 -13.27 -9.69 2.27
N ARG A 190 -14.07 -9.73 1.20
CA ARG A 190 -15.43 -10.30 1.27
C ARG A 190 -15.64 -11.53 0.41
N LEU A 191 -14.93 -11.64 -0.74
CA LEU A 191 -15.08 -12.82 -1.60
C LEU A 191 -14.60 -14.07 -0.86
N PRO A 192 -15.44 -15.11 -0.69
CA PRO A 192 -15.00 -16.37 -0.10
C PRO A 192 -13.89 -17.01 -0.93
N ALA A 193 -12.81 -17.44 -0.29
CA ALA A 193 -11.71 -18.11 -1.00
C ALA A 193 -12.16 -19.37 -1.71
N GLU A 194 -13.19 -20.06 -1.19
CA GLU A 194 -13.81 -21.25 -1.82
C GLU A 194 -14.52 -20.95 -3.16
N ALA A 195 -14.91 -19.68 -3.40
CA ALA A 195 -15.49 -19.25 -4.67
C ALA A 195 -14.43 -19.12 -5.77
N VAL A 196 -13.15 -19.10 -5.42
CA VAL A 196 -12.05 -18.89 -6.35
C VAL A 196 -11.66 -20.21 -6.99
N GLU A 197 -11.70 -20.28 -8.32
CA GLU A 197 -11.24 -21.43 -9.11
C GLU A 197 -9.70 -21.39 -9.29
N ARG A 198 -9.21 -20.23 -9.70
CA ARG A 198 -7.77 -19.97 -9.90
C ARG A 198 -7.48 -18.47 -9.82
N ILE A 199 -6.24 -18.11 -9.55
CA ILE A 199 -5.76 -16.75 -9.61
C ILE A 199 -4.68 -16.67 -10.67
N LYS A 200 -4.81 -15.75 -11.63
CA LYS A 200 -3.83 -15.51 -12.67
C LYS A 200 -3.07 -14.22 -12.33
N ALA A 201 -1.75 -14.30 -12.16
CA ALA A 201 -0.89 -13.14 -12.03
C ALA A 201 -0.14 -12.92 -13.34
N TYR A 202 -0.37 -11.77 -13.97
CA TYR A 202 0.23 -11.41 -15.24
C TYR A 202 0.31 -9.90 -15.44
N ASN A 203 1.10 -9.51 -16.44
CA ASN A 203 1.16 -8.13 -16.89
C ASN A 203 0.11 -7.94 -17.99
N LYS A 204 -0.95 -7.18 -17.68
CA LYS A 204 -1.98 -6.84 -18.67
C LYS A 204 -1.39 -5.89 -19.70
N ALA A 205 -1.61 -6.22 -20.97
CA ALA A 205 -1.15 -5.38 -22.07
C ALA A 205 -1.91 -4.04 -22.09
N SER A 206 -1.21 -2.97 -22.45
CA SER A 206 -1.86 -1.69 -22.77
C SER A 206 -2.74 -1.82 -24.02
N LYS A 207 -3.65 -0.89 -24.24
CA LYS A 207 -4.47 -0.85 -25.46
C LYS A 207 -3.62 -0.71 -26.73
N LEU A 208 -2.51 0.02 -26.65
CA LEU A 208 -1.56 0.14 -27.75
C LEU A 208 -0.87 -1.18 -28.04
N LYS A 209 -0.43 -1.89 -26.98
CA LYS A 209 0.18 -3.22 -27.11
C LYS A 209 -0.80 -4.27 -27.63
N GLU A 210 -2.05 -4.26 -27.15
CA GLU A 210 -3.13 -5.13 -27.68
C GLU A 210 -3.35 -4.89 -29.18
N HIS A 211 -3.29 -3.65 -29.63
CA HIS A 211 -3.50 -3.27 -31.03
C HIS A 211 -2.31 -3.56 -31.93
N THR A 212 -1.08 -3.27 -31.46
CA THR A 212 0.14 -3.35 -32.28
C THR A 212 0.92 -4.64 -32.15
N GLY A 213 0.65 -5.42 -31.04
CA GLY A 213 1.46 -6.58 -30.68
C GLY A 213 2.86 -6.25 -30.14
N ARG A 214 3.20 -4.94 -29.98
CA ARG A 214 4.53 -4.48 -29.58
C ARG A 214 4.52 -4.05 -28.11
N ASP A 215 5.61 -4.35 -27.40
CA ASP A 215 5.78 -3.98 -26.00
C ASP A 215 6.13 -2.49 -25.89
N ASP A 216 5.17 -1.70 -25.42
CA ASP A 216 5.27 -0.24 -25.25
C ASP A 216 5.90 0.18 -23.91
N GLY A 217 6.28 -0.80 -23.07
CA GLY A 217 6.85 -0.56 -21.75
C GLY A 217 5.81 -0.26 -20.67
N GLU A 218 4.54 -0.05 -21.03
CA GLU A 218 3.44 0.05 -20.07
C GLU A 218 3.01 -1.36 -19.64
N GLU A 219 3.03 -1.62 -18.34
CA GLU A 219 2.64 -2.89 -17.75
C GLU A 219 1.73 -2.64 -16.54
N ASP A 220 0.49 -3.06 -16.66
CA ASP A 220 -0.42 -3.18 -15.50
C ASP A 220 -0.22 -4.57 -14.88
N HIS A 221 0.32 -4.62 -13.66
CA HIS A 221 0.42 -5.88 -12.92
C HIS A 221 -0.95 -6.25 -12.37
N VAL A 222 -1.44 -7.44 -12.71
CA VAL A 222 -2.80 -7.88 -12.43
C VAL A 222 -2.81 -9.20 -11.67
N LEU A 223 -3.65 -9.27 -10.63
CA LEU A 223 -4.15 -10.52 -10.06
C LEU A 223 -5.60 -10.70 -10.52
N ASP A 224 -5.82 -11.57 -11.49
CA ASP A 224 -7.15 -11.88 -12.03
C ASP A 224 -7.73 -13.10 -11.32
N ILE A 225 -8.79 -12.88 -10.57
CA ILE A 225 -9.50 -13.87 -9.76
C ILE A 225 -10.55 -14.54 -10.64
N GLN A 226 -10.33 -15.79 -10.99
CA GLN A 226 -11.30 -16.58 -11.72
C GLN A 226 -12.27 -17.21 -10.72
N VAL A 227 -13.56 -16.91 -10.84
CA VAL A 227 -14.61 -17.43 -9.95
C VAL A 227 -15.19 -18.72 -10.55
N LYS A 228 -15.38 -19.74 -9.70
CA LYS A 228 -16.00 -21.02 -10.09
C LYS A 228 -17.40 -20.76 -10.68
N PRO A 229 -17.77 -21.38 -11.83
CA PRO A 229 -19.06 -21.13 -12.48
C PRO A 229 -20.28 -21.36 -11.58
N GLY A 230 -20.16 -22.31 -10.64
CA GLY A 230 -21.21 -22.60 -9.65
C GLY A 230 -21.51 -21.46 -8.66
N PHE A 231 -20.63 -20.47 -8.58
CA PHE A 231 -20.78 -19.29 -7.73
C PHE A 231 -21.36 -18.07 -8.46
N LEU A 232 -21.50 -18.11 -9.77
CA LEU A 232 -22.12 -17.03 -10.54
C LEU A 232 -23.65 -17.10 -10.49
N GLU A 233 -24.29 -15.91 -10.60
CA GLU A 233 -25.74 -15.71 -10.59
C GLU A 233 -26.41 -16.23 -9.30
N LYS A 234 -25.73 -16.05 -8.16
CA LYS A 234 -26.21 -16.47 -6.84
C LYS A 234 -25.89 -15.45 -5.77
N TRP A 235 -26.68 -15.48 -4.72
CA TRP A 235 -26.38 -14.77 -3.48
C TRP A 235 -25.53 -15.63 -2.56
N TYR A 236 -24.50 -15.01 -2.02
CA TYR A 236 -23.64 -15.55 -0.96
C TYR A 236 -23.59 -14.56 0.17
N GLY A 237 -23.46 -15.07 1.36
CA GLY A 237 -23.25 -14.19 2.49
C GLY A 237 -22.98 -14.92 3.77
N SER A 238 -22.65 -14.12 4.80
CA SER A 238 -22.48 -14.61 6.16
C SER A 238 -23.05 -13.61 7.15
N ALA A 239 -23.68 -14.15 8.20
CA ALA A 239 -24.06 -13.40 9.38
C ALA A 239 -23.22 -13.90 10.55
N LYS A 240 -22.56 -13.00 11.28
CA LYS A 240 -21.74 -13.33 12.46
C LYS A 240 -22.22 -12.51 13.66
N GLY A 241 -22.51 -13.21 14.76
CA GLY A 241 -22.71 -12.63 16.08
C GLY A 241 -21.56 -13.05 16.99
N THR A 242 -21.04 -12.14 17.81
CA THR A 242 -20.01 -12.41 18.82
C THR A 242 -20.40 -11.74 20.11
N TYR A 243 -20.23 -12.46 21.20
CA TYR A 243 -20.22 -11.94 22.56
C TYR A 243 -18.82 -12.09 23.12
N GLN A 244 -18.32 -11.07 23.80
CA GLN A 244 -17.03 -11.05 24.47
C GLN A 244 -17.23 -10.66 25.93
N THR A 245 -16.38 -11.16 26.82
CA THR A 245 -16.31 -10.66 28.20
C THR A 245 -16.15 -9.15 28.22
N ASP A 246 -16.51 -8.52 29.33
CA ASP A 246 -16.53 -7.05 29.51
C ASP A 246 -17.50 -6.33 28.53
N ASP A 247 -18.71 -6.92 28.39
CA ASP A 247 -19.79 -6.40 27.53
C ASP A 247 -19.42 -6.14 26.06
N GLY A 248 -18.43 -6.91 25.57
CA GLY A 248 -18.02 -6.85 24.19
C GLY A 248 -19.01 -7.55 23.25
N TYR A 249 -19.31 -6.94 22.12
CA TYR A 249 -20.19 -7.51 21.10
C TYR A 249 -19.74 -7.20 19.68
N LEU A 250 -20.17 -8.05 18.76
CA LEU A 250 -20.10 -7.82 17.32
C LEU A 250 -21.32 -8.40 16.64
N ALA A 251 -21.92 -7.64 15.74
CA ALA A 251 -22.88 -8.11 14.75
C ALA A 251 -22.39 -7.73 13.35
N ARG A 252 -22.25 -8.71 12.47
CA ARG A 252 -21.76 -8.51 11.10
C ARG A 252 -22.63 -9.24 10.10
N LEU A 253 -22.92 -8.57 8.98
CA LEU A 253 -23.61 -9.13 7.84
C LEU A 253 -22.82 -8.84 6.57
N ASP A 254 -22.51 -9.86 5.80
CA ASP A 254 -21.96 -9.79 4.45
C ASP A 254 -22.99 -10.41 3.49
N ALA A 255 -23.31 -9.74 2.40
CA ALA A 255 -24.15 -10.25 1.33
C ALA A 255 -23.57 -9.85 -0.02
N MET A 256 -23.46 -10.80 -0.94
CA MET A 256 -22.90 -10.60 -2.27
C MET A 256 -23.73 -11.36 -3.30
N TYR A 257 -24.11 -10.66 -4.37
CA TYR A 257 -24.63 -11.25 -5.58
C TYR A 257 -23.55 -11.21 -6.66
N LEU A 258 -22.98 -12.36 -7.00
CA LEU A 258 -21.98 -12.47 -8.04
C LEU A 258 -22.68 -12.67 -9.38
N SER A 259 -22.70 -11.63 -10.19
CA SER A 259 -23.25 -11.64 -11.55
C SER A 259 -22.19 -11.15 -12.54
N THR A 260 -22.31 -11.60 -13.78
CA THR A 260 -21.46 -11.12 -14.87
C THR A 260 -21.84 -9.71 -15.32
N SER A 261 -23.10 -9.32 -15.19
CA SER A 261 -23.59 -8.00 -15.62
C SER A 261 -23.89 -7.05 -14.47
N ASP A 262 -24.40 -7.58 -13.35
CA ASP A 262 -24.99 -6.81 -12.26
C ASP A 262 -24.52 -7.29 -10.88
N PRO A 263 -23.19 -7.33 -10.61
CA PRO A 263 -22.71 -7.68 -9.28
C PRO A 263 -23.12 -6.63 -8.25
N LEU A 264 -23.57 -7.12 -7.08
CA LEU A 264 -23.95 -6.30 -5.95
C LEU A 264 -23.32 -6.84 -4.68
N MET A 265 -22.86 -5.95 -3.80
CA MET A 265 -22.29 -6.29 -2.52
C MET A 265 -22.81 -5.36 -1.45
N ALA A 266 -23.24 -5.92 -0.33
CA ALA A 266 -23.64 -5.18 0.86
C ALA A 266 -22.88 -5.71 2.08
N TYR A 267 -22.49 -4.82 2.95
CA TYR A 267 -21.78 -5.13 4.18
C TYR A 267 -22.28 -4.25 5.32
N GLY A 268 -22.42 -4.83 6.49
CA GLY A 268 -22.73 -4.12 7.73
C GLY A 268 -21.96 -4.72 8.90
N ASN A 269 -21.42 -3.87 9.77
CA ASN A 269 -20.72 -4.25 10.98
C ASN A 269 -21.01 -3.26 12.10
N VAL A 270 -21.39 -3.78 13.25
CA VAL A 270 -21.54 -3.03 14.50
C VAL A 270 -20.78 -3.78 15.58
N ASN A 271 -19.84 -3.14 16.24
CA ASN A 271 -19.07 -3.76 17.31
C ASN A 271 -18.49 -2.74 18.29
N ASN A 272 -18.09 -3.23 19.46
CA ASN A 272 -17.30 -2.49 20.47
C ASN A 272 -16.04 -3.26 20.89
N ILE A 273 -15.67 -4.30 20.14
CA ILE A 273 -14.52 -5.16 20.44
C ILE A 273 -13.28 -4.80 19.61
N ASN A 274 -13.23 -3.58 19.10
CA ASN A 274 -12.15 -3.05 18.27
C ASN A 274 -11.77 -3.96 17.09
N GLN A 275 -12.75 -4.76 16.62
CA GLN A 275 -12.57 -5.50 15.39
C GLN A 275 -12.70 -4.52 14.25
N GLN A 276 -11.56 -4.07 13.73
CA GLN A 276 -11.53 -3.14 12.61
C GLN A 276 -12.36 -3.66 11.44
N ILE A 277 -12.96 -2.74 10.71
CA ILE A 277 -13.77 -2.98 9.51
C ILE A 277 -13.01 -3.88 8.52
N PHE A 278 -11.73 -3.73 8.49
CA PHE A 278 -10.76 -4.50 7.73
C PHE A 278 -9.89 -5.27 8.70
N ASP A 279 -9.85 -6.57 8.58
CA ASP A 279 -9.08 -7.47 9.46
C ASP A 279 -7.55 -7.23 9.37
N LYS A 280 -7.16 -5.96 9.43
CA LYS A 280 -5.77 -5.47 9.47
C LYS A 280 -5.16 -5.54 10.86
N THR A 281 -5.80 -6.26 11.77
CA THR A 281 -5.54 -6.29 13.21
C THR A 281 -4.09 -6.55 13.59
N PHE A 282 -3.32 -7.20 12.74
CA PHE A 282 -1.92 -7.54 13.07
C PHE A 282 -0.93 -6.43 12.70
N ARG A 283 -1.29 -5.48 11.82
CA ARG A 283 -0.35 -4.45 11.32
C ARG A 283 -0.45 -3.10 12.02
N SER A 284 -1.61 -2.71 12.52
CA SER A 284 -1.74 -1.44 13.24
C SER A 284 -1.00 -1.45 14.58
N MET A 285 -0.79 -2.62 15.16
CA MET A 285 0.01 -2.77 16.39
C MET A 285 1.49 -2.48 16.18
N ALA A 286 2.02 -2.66 14.98
CA ALA A 286 3.42 -2.36 14.65
C ALA A 286 3.66 -0.89 14.29
N SER A 287 2.61 -0.11 14.04
CA SER A 287 2.72 1.27 13.58
C SER A 287 2.48 2.33 14.66
N GLY A 288 2.27 1.92 15.92
CA GLY A 288 2.15 2.85 17.05
C GLY A 288 0.88 3.71 17.06
N SER A 289 -0.05 3.51 16.13
CA SER A 289 -1.33 4.20 16.20
C SER A 289 -2.25 3.45 17.18
N SER A 290 -2.58 4.08 18.29
CA SER A 290 -3.65 3.64 19.17
C SER A 290 -4.96 3.71 18.39
N SER A 291 -5.49 2.57 17.94
CA SER A 291 -6.88 2.55 17.51
C SER A 291 -7.74 2.75 18.76
N PRO A 292 -8.58 3.79 18.80
CA PRO A 292 -9.40 4.03 19.97
C PRO A 292 -10.31 2.82 20.24
N PHE A 293 -10.43 2.46 21.52
CA PHE A 293 -11.45 1.49 21.95
C PHE A 293 -12.81 2.15 21.82
N GLY A 294 -13.82 1.40 21.45
CA GLY A 294 -15.16 1.97 21.45
C GLY A 294 -16.11 1.33 20.45
N LYS A 295 -17.24 1.97 20.27
CA LYS A 295 -18.30 1.52 19.38
C LYS A 295 -17.93 1.89 17.94
N GLN A 296 -18.03 0.93 17.06
CA GLN A 296 -17.81 1.11 15.61
C GLN A 296 -19.03 0.59 14.86
N GLN A 297 -19.51 1.39 13.94
CA GLN A 297 -20.58 1.04 13.01
C GLN A 297 -20.10 1.33 11.61
N PHE A 298 -20.29 0.40 10.72
CA PHE A 298 -19.91 0.55 9.32
C PHE A 298 -20.93 -0.12 8.41
N GLY A 299 -21.27 0.55 7.32
CA GLY A 299 -22.09 0.00 6.27
C GLY A 299 -21.53 0.33 4.90
N SER A 300 -21.63 -0.57 3.94
CA SER A 300 -21.27 -0.31 2.56
C SER A 300 -22.18 -1.05 1.58
N LEU A 301 -22.40 -0.42 0.42
CA LEU A 301 -23.14 -0.96 -0.72
C LEU A 301 -22.38 -0.65 -2.00
N GLY A 302 -21.94 -1.69 -2.70
CA GLY A 302 -21.29 -1.60 -3.99
C GLY A 302 -22.14 -2.24 -5.08
N TYR A 303 -22.31 -1.56 -6.20
CA TYR A 303 -23.04 -2.05 -7.36
C TYR A 303 -22.31 -1.69 -8.65
N LYS A 304 -22.37 -2.59 -9.63
CA LYS A 304 -21.93 -2.34 -11.01
C LYS A 304 -23.01 -2.80 -11.97
N HIS A 305 -23.20 -2.04 -13.03
CA HIS A 305 -23.96 -2.45 -14.20
C HIS A 305 -23.04 -2.52 -15.41
N GLN A 306 -23.07 -3.63 -16.13
CA GLN A 306 -22.29 -3.83 -17.34
C GLN A 306 -23.20 -4.22 -18.48
N TRP A 307 -23.09 -3.53 -19.60
CA TRP A 307 -23.90 -3.77 -20.78
C TRP A 307 -23.07 -3.64 -22.04
N LYS A 308 -23.62 -4.12 -23.13
CA LYS A 308 -23.04 -3.99 -24.45
C LYS A 308 -23.92 -3.11 -25.33
N THR A 309 -23.29 -2.20 -26.05
CA THR A 309 -23.92 -1.42 -27.13
C THR A 309 -23.41 -1.93 -28.46
N ARG A 310 -24.23 -1.86 -29.51
CA ARG A 310 -23.84 -2.26 -30.88
C ARG A 310 -23.58 -1.03 -31.74
N GLN A 311 -22.44 -1.06 -32.45
CA GLN A 311 -22.12 -0.09 -33.47
C GLN A 311 -21.76 -0.84 -34.76
N GLY A 312 -22.74 -1.00 -35.65
CA GLY A 312 -22.65 -1.94 -36.77
C GLY A 312 -22.56 -3.38 -36.29
N GLU A 313 -21.56 -4.12 -36.75
CA GLU A 313 -21.34 -5.52 -36.34
C GLU A 313 -20.53 -5.64 -35.04
N LYS A 314 -19.98 -4.53 -34.48
CA LYS A 314 -19.13 -4.56 -33.30
C LYS A 314 -19.92 -4.34 -32.02
N GLU A 315 -19.64 -5.17 -31.03
CA GLU A 315 -20.11 -5.00 -29.65
C GLU A 315 -19.10 -4.14 -28.87
N LEU A 316 -19.60 -3.13 -28.19
CA LEU A 316 -18.84 -2.20 -27.36
C LEU A 316 -19.20 -2.39 -25.89
N ASN A 317 -18.20 -2.56 -25.04
CA ASN A 317 -18.39 -2.78 -23.61
C ASN A 317 -18.59 -1.46 -22.87
N GLN A 318 -19.65 -1.42 -22.06
CA GLN A 318 -19.99 -0.29 -21.21
C GLN A 318 -20.09 -0.76 -19.78
N SER A 319 -19.65 0.03 -18.83
CA SER A 319 -19.89 -0.26 -17.42
C SER A 319 -19.98 1.01 -16.58
N PHE A 320 -20.83 0.94 -15.57
CA PHE A 320 -20.92 1.95 -14.53
C PHE A 320 -20.99 1.25 -13.17
N SER A 321 -20.17 1.69 -12.24
CA SER A 321 -20.16 1.18 -10.87
C SER A 321 -20.18 2.32 -9.88
N PHE A 322 -20.82 2.08 -8.73
CA PHE A 322 -20.73 2.99 -7.60
C PHE A 322 -20.55 2.22 -6.29
N ASN A 323 -20.04 2.91 -5.31
CA ASN A 323 -19.93 2.46 -3.94
C ASN A 323 -20.40 3.57 -3.00
N VAL A 324 -21.24 3.21 -2.03
CA VAL A 324 -21.66 4.07 -0.92
C VAL A 324 -21.21 3.39 0.36
N GLN A 325 -20.55 4.12 1.24
CA GLN A 325 -20.17 3.61 2.54
C GLN A 325 -20.33 4.66 3.61
N GLY A 326 -20.51 4.22 4.84
CA GLY A 326 -20.59 5.08 6.01
C GLY A 326 -19.94 4.45 7.20
N GLN A 327 -19.19 5.26 7.94
CA GLN A 327 -18.54 4.89 9.19
C GLN A 327 -19.00 5.82 10.30
N HIS A 328 -19.31 5.24 11.45
CA HIS A 328 -19.51 5.96 12.69
C HIS A 328 -18.66 5.28 13.77
N THR A 329 -17.90 6.08 14.52
CA THR A 329 -17.01 5.56 15.57
C THR A 329 -17.10 6.46 16.79
N ASP A 330 -17.36 5.85 17.94
CA ASP A 330 -17.16 6.45 19.27
C ASP A 330 -15.99 5.71 19.91
N GLY A 331 -14.85 6.39 20.10
CA GLY A 331 -13.64 5.74 20.58
C GLY A 331 -12.94 6.51 21.67
N TRP A 332 -12.24 5.79 22.54
CA TRP A 332 -11.33 6.34 23.53
C TRP A 332 -10.00 5.61 23.49
N GLY A 333 -8.93 6.28 23.80
CA GLY A 333 -7.59 5.73 23.82
C GLY A 333 -6.72 6.42 24.84
N SER A 334 -5.63 5.75 25.25
CA SER A 334 -4.58 6.38 26.01
C SER A 334 -3.23 6.01 25.42
N SER A 335 -2.30 6.94 25.47
CA SER A 335 -0.93 6.73 25.01
C SER A 335 0.07 7.42 25.92
N ARG A 336 1.24 6.81 26.05
CA ARG A 336 2.38 7.40 26.75
C ARG A 336 3.53 7.53 25.77
N GLN A 337 4.20 8.66 25.85
CA GLN A 337 5.37 8.98 25.05
C GLN A 337 6.54 9.38 25.93
N SER A 338 7.71 8.87 25.62
CA SER A 338 8.99 9.35 26.14
C SER A 338 9.83 9.82 24.98
N HIS A 339 10.27 11.07 25.04
CA HIS A 339 11.07 11.72 24.01
C HIS A 339 12.43 12.12 24.58
N GLU A 340 13.50 11.71 23.92
CA GLU A 340 14.87 12.12 24.25
C GLU A 340 15.45 12.93 23.10
N THR A 341 16.12 14.06 23.42
CA THR A 341 16.89 14.81 22.44
C THR A 341 18.35 14.90 22.84
N TYR A 342 19.25 14.90 21.86
CA TYR A 342 20.70 14.92 22.08
C TYR A 342 21.24 16.34 21.91
N LEU A 343 21.83 16.86 22.97
CA LEU A 343 22.38 18.23 23.02
C LEU A 343 23.77 18.31 22.40
N THR A 344 24.13 19.50 21.90
CA THR A 344 25.50 19.85 21.46
C THR A 344 26.54 19.73 22.58
N SER A 345 26.14 19.95 23.84
CA SER A 345 26.94 19.76 25.04
C SER A 345 27.27 18.29 25.35
N GLY A 346 26.65 17.35 24.62
CA GLY A 346 26.77 15.90 24.88
C GLY A 346 25.77 15.38 25.90
N GLY A 347 24.93 16.24 26.51
CA GLY A 347 23.84 15.85 27.40
C GLY A 347 22.60 15.37 26.63
N ARG A 348 21.56 15.09 27.40
CA ARG A 348 20.23 14.74 26.89
C ARG A 348 19.16 15.51 27.63
N THR A 349 18.07 15.82 26.92
CA THR A 349 16.84 16.27 27.55
C THR A 349 15.73 15.23 27.32
N TYR A 350 14.75 15.24 28.20
CA TYR A 350 13.65 14.29 28.15
C TYR A 350 12.31 15.01 28.23
N GLY A 351 11.36 14.55 27.44
CA GLY A 351 9.96 14.88 27.55
C GLY A 351 9.14 13.64 27.83
N LEU A 352 8.29 13.68 28.84
CA LEU A 352 7.34 12.62 29.15
C LEU A 352 5.92 13.14 28.93
N THR A 353 5.10 12.39 28.24
CA THR A 353 3.71 12.75 27.94
C THR A 353 2.79 11.56 28.18
N ASP A 354 1.65 11.81 28.81
CA ASP A 354 0.51 10.88 28.96
C ASP A 354 -0.71 11.56 28.37
N SER A 355 -1.28 10.98 27.31
CA SER A 355 -2.45 11.51 26.60
C SER A 355 -3.61 10.54 26.68
N LYS A 356 -4.79 11.10 26.99
CA LYS A 356 -6.08 10.43 26.89
C LYS A 356 -6.92 11.14 25.86
N GLU A 357 -7.51 10.38 24.96
CA GLU A 357 -8.28 10.88 23.84
C GLU A 357 -9.65 10.19 23.81
N TYR A 358 -10.68 10.97 23.55
CA TYR A 358 -12.00 10.49 23.14
C TYR A 358 -12.31 11.09 21.79
N SER A 359 -12.78 10.26 20.84
CA SER A 359 -13.13 10.71 19.50
C SER A 359 -14.49 10.18 19.06
N HIS A 360 -15.28 11.05 18.48
CA HIS A 360 -16.52 10.74 17.77
C HIS A 360 -16.34 11.08 16.30
N LEU A 361 -16.55 10.11 15.43
CA LEU A 361 -16.32 10.25 13.98
C LEU A 361 -17.56 9.79 13.22
N LEU A 362 -18.03 10.61 12.29
CA LEU A 362 -19.01 10.26 11.25
C LEU A 362 -18.39 10.51 9.87
N LYS A 363 -18.37 9.48 9.02
CA LYS A 363 -17.74 9.56 7.70
C LYS A 363 -18.55 8.81 6.64
N PRO A 364 -19.51 9.46 5.96
CA PRO A 364 -20.09 8.97 4.73
C PRO A 364 -19.14 9.21 3.54
N ASP A 365 -19.16 8.27 2.60
CA ASP A 365 -18.35 8.27 1.38
C ASP A 365 -19.17 7.74 0.22
N PHE A 366 -19.00 8.36 -0.94
CA PHE A 366 -19.58 7.93 -2.20
C PHE A 366 -18.52 7.97 -3.29
N SER A 367 -18.41 6.93 -4.10
CA SER A 367 -17.52 6.90 -5.26
C SER A 367 -18.19 6.23 -6.46
N PHE A 368 -17.80 6.64 -7.66
CA PHE A 368 -18.30 6.03 -8.90
C PHE A 368 -17.20 5.93 -9.97
N LEU A 369 -17.39 4.97 -10.88
CA LEU A 369 -16.53 4.72 -12.01
C LEU A 369 -17.37 4.32 -13.23
N GLY A 370 -17.34 5.15 -14.27
CA GLY A 370 -17.88 4.86 -15.59
C GLY A 370 -16.79 4.50 -16.58
N LYS A 371 -16.93 3.43 -17.32
CA LYS A 371 -16.03 3.02 -18.41
C LYS A 371 -16.88 2.82 -19.66
N PHE A 372 -16.63 3.62 -20.67
CA PHE A 372 -17.40 3.65 -21.89
C PHE A 372 -16.47 3.44 -23.09
N GLN A 373 -16.74 2.39 -23.83
CA GLN A 373 -16.13 2.22 -25.14
C GLN A 373 -17.00 2.92 -26.17
N LEU A 374 -16.52 4.05 -26.70
CA LEU A 374 -17.29 4.90 -27.63
C LEU A 374 -17.29 4.31 -29.05
N ASP A 375 -16.17 3.73 -29.45
CA ASP A 375 -15.99 2.96 -30.68
C ASP A 375 -14.88 1.93 -30.50
N SER A 376 -14.46 1.23 -31.56
CA SER A 376 -13.45 0.17 -31.48
C SER A 376 -12.06 0.63 -31.05
N ILE A 377 -11.77 1.93 -31.09
CA ILE A 377 -10.45 2.53 -30.83
C ILE A 377 -10.49 3.67 -29.82
N THR A 378 -11.67 3.97 -29.27
CA THR A 378 -11.89 5.11 -28.35
C THR A 378 -12.56 4.68 -27.06
N TRP A 379 -11.97 5.02 -25.92
CA TRP A 379 -12.45 4.71 -24.55
C TRP A 379 -12.55 6.00 -23.75
N LEU A 380 -13.62 6.12 -23.00
CA LEU A 380 -13.87 7.20 -22.05
C LEU A 380 -14.00 6.61 -20.65
N ASN A 381 -13.19 7.09 -19.72
CA ASN A 381 -13.26 6.79 -18.30
C ASN A 381 -13.71 8.04 -17.55
N VAL A 382 -14.70 7.89 -16.69
CA VAL A 382 -15.18 8.95 -15.80
C VAL A 382 -15.17 8.39 -14.39
N ARG A 383 -14.52 9.06 -13.46
CA ARG A 383 -14.53 8.69 -12.05
C ARG A 383 -14.78 9.90 -11.19
N GLY A 384 -15.37 9.69 -10.03
CA GLY A 384 -15.54 10.74 -9.07
C GLY A 384 -15.88 10.17 -7.71
N GLY A 385 -15.80 11.03 -6.72
CA GLY A 385 -16.08 10.71 -5.35
C GLY A 385 -16.48 11.95 -4.56
N TRP A 386 -17.14 11.67 -3.47
CA TRP A 386 -17.48 12.62 -2.45
C TRP A 386 -17.35 11.94 -1.10
N ASN A 387 -16.67 12.59 -0.16
CA ASN A 387 -16.69 12.16 1.23
C ASN A 387 -16.87 13.37 2.14
N TYR A 388 -17.48 13.12 3.27
CA TYR A 388 -17.63 14.09 4.33
C TYR A 388 -17.16 13.44 5.63
N GLU A 389 -16.37 14.16 6.40
CA GLU A 389 -15.90 13.74 7.70
C GLU A 389 -16.29 14.76 8.74
N LYS A 390 -16.99 14.31 9.79
CA LYS A 390 -17.28 15.11 10.97
C LYS A 390 -16.68 14.43 12.18
N LYS A 391 -15.78 15.13 12.86
CA LYS A 391 -15.04 14.61 14.01
C LYS A 391 -15.18 15.56 15.19
N ARG A 392 -15.46 14.99 16.36
CA ARG A 392 -15.27 15.64 17.65
C ARG A 392 -14.17 14.89 18.38
N GLU A 393 -13.23 15.60 18.96
CA GLU A 393 -12.12 15.04 19.71
C GLU A 393 -11.95 15.76 21.03
N GLU A 394 -11.84 15.00 22.10
CA GLU A 394 -11.55 15.50 23.43
C GLU A 394 -10.22 14.89 23.87
N GLN A 395 -9.29 15.74 24.24
CA GLN A 395 -7.95 15.32 24.65
C GLN A 395 -7.63 15.86 26.03
N THR A 396 -7.01 15.03 26.84
CA THR A 396 -6.34 15.44 28.08
C THR A 396 -4.91 14.96 28.01
N GLU A 397 -3.97 15.88 28.06
CA GLU A 397 -2.55 15.62 28.01
C GLU A 397 -1.85 16.15 29.24
N ARG A 398 -1.05 15.32 29.89
CA ARG A 398 -0.08 15.69 30.93
C ARG A 398 1.32 15.53 30.35
N SER A 399 2.11 16.56 30.38
CA SER A 399 3.50 16.51 29.93
C SER A 399 4.44 17.17 30.94
N ALA A 400 5.70 16.70 30.93
CA ALA A 400 6.76 17.29 31.74
C ALA A 400 8.10 17.21 30.99
N ALA A 401 8.89 18.27 31.09
CA ALA A 401 10.23 18.38 30.52
C ALA A 401 11.30 18.23 31.60
N TYR A 402 12.42 17.57 31.24
CA TYR A 402 13.54 17.29 32.13
C TYR A 402 14.87 17.57 31.39
N ASP A 403 15.86 18.05 32.10
CA ASP A 403 17.22 18.31 31.58
C ASP A 403 18.17 17.12 31.74
N ALA A 404 17.79 16.09 32.49
CA ALA A 404 18.52 14.84 32.69
C ALA A 404 17.55 13.66 32.81
N ASP A 405 18.07 12.43 32.94
CA ASP A 405 17.27 11.21 33.01
C ASP A 405 16.27 11.23 34.20
N PRO A 406 14.97 11.33 33.95
CA PRO A 406 13.96 11.45 34.99
C PRO A 406 13.73 10.16 35.78
N TYR A 407 14.13 9.00 35.25
CA TYR A 407 13.98 7.72 35.95
C TYR A 407 14.97 7.55 37.11
N GLY A 408 16.03 8.37 37.15
CA GLY A 408 16.89 8.54 38.31
C GLY A 408 16.17 9.26 39.47
N PHE A 409 15.23 10.12 39.16
CA PHE A 409 14.46 10.90 40.14
C PHE A 409 13.30 10.07 40.75
N ALA A 410 12.48 9.44 39.94
CA ALA A 410 11.33 8.67 40.39
C ALA A 410 11.03 7.49 39.46
N ARG A 411 10.41 6.45 40.03
CA ARG A 411 9.94 5.30 39.22
C ARG A 411 8.87 5.71 38.19
N ASN A 412 7.99 6.65 38.56
CA ASN A 412 6.97 7.25 37.68
C ASN A 412 7.20 8.78 37.65
N PRO A 413 8.17 9.24 36.83
CA PRO A 413 8.59 10.66 36.90
C PRO A 413 7.48 11.64 36.54
N LEU A 414 6.61 11.30 35.58
CA LEU A 414 5.49 12.17 35.19
C LEU A 414 4.49 12.34 36.35
N ASP A 415 4.10 11.25 37.02
CA ASP A 415 3.21 11.33 38.17
C ASP A 415 3.83 12.14 39.32
N ALA A 416 5.13 11.96 39.54
CA ALA A 416 5.88 12.74 40.53
C ALA A 416 5.90 14.24 40.20
N ALA A 417 6.03 14.62 38.93
CA ALA A 417 6.00 16.01 38.48
C ALA A 417 4.62 16.68 38.74
N PHE A 418 3.56 15.92 38.79
CA PHE A 418 2.20 16.41 39.06
C PHE A 418 1.79 16.28 40.54
N ALA A 419 2.56 15.58 41.36
CA ALA A 419 2.29 15.40 42.78
C ALA A 419 2.79 16.54 43.65
N THR A 420 3.65 17.42 43.13
CA THR A 420 4.26 18.54 43.88
C THR A 420 4.31 19.80 43.04
N ASP A 421 4.15 20.93 43.69
CA ASP A 421 4.29 22.27 43.07
C ASP A 421 5.73 22.81 43.19
N HIS A 422 6.59 22.16 43.99
CA HIS A 422 7.99 22.55 44.21
C HIS A 422 8.91 21.33 44.20
N PRO A 423 9.22 20.76 42.98
CA PRO A 423 9.98 19.52 42.87
C PRO A 423 11.46 19.65 43.18
N GLY A 424 12.00 20.85 43.39
CA GLY A 424 13.43 21.11 43.54
C GLY A 424 14.10 21.47 42.20
N GLN A 425 15.41 21.80 42.27
CA GLN A 425 16.19 22.28 41.11
C GLN A 425 17.36 21.35 40.74
N GLU A 426 17.40 20.14 41.31
CA GLU A 426 18.44 19.16 41.00
C GLU A 426 18.28 18.57 39.61
N ALA A 427 19.38 18.09 39.01
CA ALA A 427 19.36 17.42 37.70
C ALA A 427 18.43 16.20 37.72
N GLY A 428 17.57 16.06 36.70
CA GLY A 428 16.54 14.99 36.61
C GLY A 428 15.23 15.34 37.29
N MET A 429 15.12 16.45 38.00
CA MET A 429 13.84 17.01 38.43
C MET A 429 13.14 17.71 37.27
N PRO A 430 11.79 17.81 37.26
CA PRO A 430 11.08 18.47 36.17
C PRO A 430 11.50 19.96 36.06
N VAL A 431 11.72 20.39 34.84
CA VAL A 431 11.97 21.80 34.48
C VAL A 431 10.66 22.55 34.35
N SER A 432 9.70 21.91 33.72
CA SER A 432 8.32 22.40 33.59
C SER A 432 7.32 21.25 33.50
N ARG A 433 6.04 21.54 33.74
CA ARG A 433 4.91 20.64 33.47
C ARG A 433 3.79 21.37 32.78
N SER A 434 3.03 20.66 31.93
CA SER A 434 1.83 21.19 31.29
C SER A 434 0.69 20.20 31.42
N LEU A 435 -0.48 20.71 31.86
CA LEU A 435 -1.75 20.03 31.72
C LEU A 435 -2.55 20.75 30.64
N TYR A 436 -2.85 20.01 29.56
CA TYR A 436 -3.59 20.50 28.42
C TYR A 436 -4.88 19.71 28.26
N ARG A 437 -6.00 20.40 28.17
CA ARG A 437 -7.30 19.83 27.87
C ARG A 437 -7.89 20.54 26.67
N SER A 438 -8.35 19.80 25.69
CA SER A 438 -8.96 20.39 24.51
C SER A 438 -10.19 19.62 24.06
N THR A 439 -11.10 20.36 23.43
CA THR A 439 -12.22 19.83 22.66
C THR A 439 -12.15 20.46 21.29
N SER A 440 -12.05 19.65 20.24
CA SER A 440 -12.06 20.12 18.87
C SER A 440 -13.23 19.53 18.08
N PHE A 441 -13.76 20.33 17.17
CA PHE A 441 -14.78 19.95 16.19
C PHE A 441 -14.20 20.20 14.81
N SER A 442 -14.18 19.19 13.97
CA SER A 442 -13.72 19.34 12.59
C SER A 442 -14.74 18.77 11.62
N GLU A 443 -14.95 19.52 10.54
CA GLU A 443 -15.73 19.10 9.39
C GLU A 443 -14.88 19.23 8.15
N GLU A 444 -14.84 18.18 7.34
CA GLU A 444 -14.10 18.18 6.08
C GLU A 444 -14.97 17.54 4.99
N MET A 445 -15.11 18.23 3.88
CA MET A 445 -15.77 17.74 2.69
C MET A 445 -14.78 17.69 1.53
N ASN A 446 -14.66 16.52 0.91
CA ASN A 446 -13.85 16.33 -0.28
C ASN A 446 -14.73 15.90 -1.45
N SER A 447 -14.56 16.53 -2.61
CA SER A 447 -15.24 16.19 -3.85
C SER A 447 -14.24 16.12 -4.99
N ASN A 448 -14.29 15.07 -5.79
CA ASN A 448 -13.43 14.95 -6.95
C ASN A 448 -14.18 14.39 -8.16
N VAL A 449 -13.79 14.84 -9.34
CA VAL A 449 -14.23 14.29 -10.63
C VAL A 449 -13.04 14.32 -11.59
N SER A 450 -12.83 13.21 -12.31
CA SER A 450 -11.84 13.14 -13.38
C SER A 450 -12.39 12.42 -14.61
N VAL A 451 -11.96 12.86 -15.76
CA VAL A 451 -12.35 12.34 -17.08
C VAL A 451 -11.09 12.06 -17.86
N GLU A 452 -11.02 10.87 -18.48
CA GLU A 452 -9.92 10.47 -19.36
C GLU A 452 -10.49 9.88 -20.65
N LEU A 453 -10.05 10.42 -21.76
CA LEU A 453 -10.32 9.94 -23.12
C LEU A 453 -9.05 9.31 -23.66
N GLN A 454 -9.12 8.06 -24.08
CA GLN A 454 -8.06 7.35 -24.78
C GLN A 454 -8.50 7.00 -26.20
N ARG A 455 -7.67 7.30 -27.19
CA ARG A 455 -7.92 6.97 -28.59
C ARG A 455 -6.68 6.43 -29.29
N LEU A 456 -6.81 5.29 -29.95
CA LEU A 456 -5.80 4.80 -30.87
C LEU A 456 -5.89 5.57 -32.19
N LEU A 457 -4.73 5.99 -32.70
CA LEU A 457 -4.62 6.80 -33.91
C LEU A 457 -3.90 6.00 -35.01
N PRO A 458 -4.10 6.36 -36.28
CA PRO A 458 -3.35 5.76 -37.38
C PRO A 458 -1.82 5.86 -37.19
N GLY A 459 -1.08 4.87 -37.68
CA GLY A 459 0.39 4.83 -37.57
C GLY A 459 0.89 4.35 -36.19
N ASP A 460 0.16 3.40 -35.59
CA ASP A 460 0.52 2.77 -34.32
C ASP A 460 0.73 3.79 -33.18
N ALA A 461 -0.19 4.71 -33.07
CA ALA A 461 -0.16 5.78 -32.09
C ALA A 461 -1.34 5.72 -31.11
N ASN A 462 -1.15 6.29 -29.94
CA ASN A 462 -2.15 6.39 -28.87
C ASN A 462 -2.17 7.83 -28.34
N LEU A 463 -3.34 8.38 -28.23
CA LEU A 463 -3.58 9.69 -27.60
C LEU A 463 -4.41 9.48 -26.34
N ARG A 464 -3.97 10.05 -25.22
CA ARG A 464 -4.76 10.17 -23.99
C ARG A 464 -4.88 11.64 -23.64
N VAL A 465 -6.08 12.07 -23.35
CA VAL A 465 -6.39 13.43 -22.88
C VAL A 465 -7.29 13.28 -21.66
N GLY A 466 -6.97 13.98 -20.61
CA GLY A 466 -7.72 13.89 -19.38
C GLY A 466 -7.69 15.19 -18.59
N GLY A 467 -8.43 15.20 -17.52
CA GLY A 467 -8.42 16.29 -16.55
C GLY A 467 -9.31 15.97 -15.37
N GLY A 468 -9.14 16.73 -14.33
CA GLY A 468 -9.88 16.53 -13.09
C GLY A 468 -9.97 17.78 -12.25
N ILE A 469 -10.93 17.77 -11.36
CA ILE A 469 -11.13 18.79 -10.34
C ILE A 469 -11.27 18.07 -9.00
N ASP A 470 -10.46 18.51 -8.01
CA ASP A 470 -10.57 18.12 -6.62
C ASP A 470 -10.87 19.37 -5.81
N TYR A 471 -11.88 19.33 -4.98
CA TYR A 471 -12.26 20.40 -4.06
C TYR A 471 -12.32 19.84 -2.64
N THR A 472 -11.66 20.52 -1.72
CA THR A 472 -11.73 20.24 -0.29
C THR A 472 -12.19 21.50 0.42
N ASP A 473 -13.18 21.34 1.30
CA ASP A 473 -13.63 22.35 2.25
C ASP A 473 -13.46 21.80 3.66
N ARG A 474 -12.90 22.60 4.56
CA ARG A 474 -12.68 22.20 5.94
C ARG A 474 -12.97 23.34 6.89
N GLN A 475 -13.52 22.97 8.04
CA GLN A 475 -13.68 23.84 9.19
C GLN A 475 -13.22 23.10 10.45
N MET A 476 -12.50 23.78 11.29
CA MET A 476 -12.07 23.28 12.57
C MET A 476 -12.27 24.36 13.64
N GLU A 477 -12.93 23.99 14.70
CA GLU A 477 -13.07 24.80 15.90
C GLU A 477 -12.44 24.04 17.07
N ALA A 478 -11.63 24.70 17.88
CA ALA A 478 -11.02 24.09 19.05
C ALA A 478 -11.08 25.01 20.25
N TYR A 479 -11.32 24.41 21.39
CA TYR A 479 -11.33 25.06 22.70
C TYR A 479 -10.36 24.32 23.59
N ALA A 480 -9.42 25.04 24.22
CA ALA A 480 -8.41 24.43 25.05
C ALA A 480 -8.19 25.17 26.37
N GLU A 481 -7.85 24.43 27.39
CA GLU A 481 -7.38 24.90 28.68
C GLU A 481 -5.95 24.43 28.88
N ARG A 482 -5.05 25.32 29.29
CA ARG A 482 -3.66 25.00 29.56
C ARG A 482 -3.24 25.52 30.92
N ASP A 483 -2.76 24.61 31.81
CA ASP A 483 -2.04 24.94 33.05
C ASP A 483 -0.59 24.58 32.86
N LEU A 484 0.27 25.62 32.76
CA LEU A 484 1.70 25.50 32.56
C LEU A 484 2.44 26.01 33.78
N ARG A 485 3.35 25.19 34.33
CA ARG A 485 4.19 25.52 35.49
C ARG A 485 5.65 25.39 35.15
N TYR A 486 6.42 26.41 35.51
CA TYR A 486 7.87 26.43 35.41
C TYR A 486 8.48 26.25 36.78
N PHE A 487 9.57 25.46 36.90
CA PHE A 487 10.16 25.12 38.19
C PHE A 487 11.57 25.66 38.36
N ARG A 488 12.24 26.14 37.32
CA ARG A 488 13.60 26.62 37.33
C ARG A 488 13.77 28.10 37.03
N ASP A 489 12.75 28.75 36.59
CA ASP A 489 12.70 30.18 36.34
C ASP A 489 11.65 30.78 37.29
N ASP A 490 11.92 31.97 37.83
CA ASP A 490 10.93 32.71 38.64
C ASP A 490 9.74 33.20 37.80
N GLN A 491 9.54 32.62 36.61
CA GLN A 491 8.41 32.95 35.78
C GLN A 491 7.13 32.41 36.44
N PRO A 492 6.11 33.25 36.51
CA PRO A 492 4.81 32.76 36.99
C PRO A 492 4.26 31.69 36.03
N GLY A 493 3.65 30.67 36.59
CA GLY A 493 2.91 29.70 35.76
C GLY A 493 1.79 30.39 34.99
N GLU A 494 1.42 29.82 33.87
CA GLU A 494 0.37 30.34 32.99
C GLU A 494 -0.85 29.41 33.04
N TRP A 495 -2.00 29.99 33.32
CA TRP A 495 -3.26 29.27 33.18
C TRP A 495 -4.16 30.06 32.25
N ARG A 496 -4.46 29.50 31.08
CA ARG A 496 -5.16 30.21 30.03
C ARG A 496 -6.16 29.35 29.29
N TYR A 497 -7.16 29.99 28.69
CA TYR A 497 -8.07 29.41 27.72
C TYR A 497 -7.66 29.86 26.34
N GLU A 498 -7.68 28.92 25.41
CA GLU A 498 -7.33 29.11 23.99
C GLU A 498 -8.56 28.75 23.14
N THR A 499 -8.86 29.57 22.14
CA THR A 499 -9.82 29.19 21.11
C THR A 499 -9.18 29.28 19.73
N ASP A 500 -9.50 28.33 18.87
CA ASP A 500 -9.06 28.32 17.48
C ASP A 500 -10.25 28.11 16.55
N ASP A 501 -10.41 28.98 15.56
CA ASP A 501 -11.31 28.78 14.42
C ASP A 501 -10.48 28.77 13.13
N ARG A 502 -10.55 27.67 12.37
CA ARG A 502 -9.70 27.39 11.20
C ARG A 502 -10.51 26.97 9.99
N PRO A 503 -11.22 27.91 9.33
CA PRO A 503 -11.81 27.63 8.03
C PRO A 503 -10.74 27.56 6.93
N GLY A 504 -10.91 26.63 6.00
CA GLY A 504 -9.98 26.50 4.87
C GLY A 504 -10.62 25.77 3.69
N HIS A 505 -10.16 26.10 2.49
CA HIS A 505 -10.56 25.36 1.29
C HIS A 505 -9.38 25.20 0.34
N SER A 506 -9.41 24.14 -0.44
CA SER A 506 -8.46 23.95 -1.54
C SER A 506 -9.17 23.51 -2.82
N LEU A 507 -8.72 24.06 -3.94
CA LEU A 507 -9.15 23.67 -5.27
C LEU A 507 -7.93 23.24 -6.05
N ARG A 508 -8.00 22.05 -6.66
CA ARG A 508 -6.99 21.58 -7.60
C ARG A 508 -7.67 21.22 -8.92
N ALA A 509 -7.25 21.85 -10.00
CA ALA A 509 -7.67 21.52 -11.36
C ALA A 509 -6.47 20.97 -12.13
N THR A 510 -6.66 19.88 -12.86
CA THR A 510 -5.62 19.23 -13.66
C THR A 510 -6.06 19.06 -15.10
N ALA A 511 -5.11 19.14 -16.02
CA ALA A 511 -5.30 18.78 -17.44
C ALA A 511 -4.07 18.00 -17.91
N ASP A 512 -4.32 16.87 -18.55
CA ASP A 512 -3.31 15.93 -18.98
C ASP A 512 -3.45 15.64 -20.47
N ALA A 513 -2.34 15.56 -21.19
CA ALA A 513 -2.30 15.08 -22.55
C ALA A 513 -1.04 14.22 -22.74
N SER A 514 -1.18 13.05 -23.34
CA SER A 514 -0.04 12.21 -23.70
C SER A 514 -0.21 11.59 -25.08
N TYR A 515 0.85 11.62 -25.84
CA TYR A 515 0.92 11.07 -27.17
C TYR A 515 2.06 10.06 -27.25
N GLN A 516 1.73 8.83 -27.67
CA GLN A 516 2.66 7.74 -27.83
C GLN A 516 2.62 7.29 -29.28
N ARG A 517 3.79 7.04 -29.88
CA ARG A 517 3.88 6.55 -31.25
C ARG A 517 5.10 5.68 -31.48
N TRP A 518 4.91 4.55 -32.17
CA TRP A 518 5.99 3.77 -32.73
C TRP A 518 6.57 4.49 -33.95
N LEU A 519 7.85 4.92 -33.84
CA LEU A 519 8.57 5.54 -34.96
C LEU A 519 9.05 4.48 -35.96
N TRP A 520 9.56 3.37 -35.39
CA TRP A 520 9.88 2.13 -36.12
C TRP A 520 9.87 0.95 -35.16
N LYS A 521 10.07 -0.27 -35.66
CA LYS A 521 9.85 -1.51 -34.88
C LYS A 521 10.44 -1.55 -33.46
N PRO A 522 11.72 -1.12 -33.19
CA PRO A 522 12.24 -1.15 -31.82
C PRO A 522 12.01 0.11 -31.00
N LEU A 523 11.61 1.25 -31.61
CA LEU A 523 11.59 2.55 -30.95
C LEU A 523 10.21 3.18 -30.92
N MET A 524 9.73 3.51 -29.73
CA MET A 524 8.55 4.32 -29.47
C MET A 524 8.96 5.62 -28.77
N ILE A 525 8.29 6.72 -29.14
CA ILE A 525 8.35 7.99 -28.43
C ILE A 525 7.07 8.20 -27.61
N ASN A 526 7.22 8.76 -26.44
CA ASN A 526 6.14 9.20 -25.58
C ASN A 526 6.37 10.68 -25.22
N VAL A 527 5.41 11.53 -25.56
CA VAL A 527 5.41 12.95 -25.18
C VAL A 527 4.19 13.21 -24.32
N GLY A 528 4.41 13.78 -23.16
CA GLY A 528 3.35 14.10 -22.21
C GLY A 528 3.39 15.55 -21.78
N TYR A 529 2.23 16.09 -21.46
CA TYR A 529 2.07 17.39 -20.84
C TYR A 529 1.02 17.29 -19.75
N HIS A 530 1.36 17.83 -18.58
CA HIS A 530 0.49 17.91 -17.41
C HIS A 530 0.46 19.36 -16.93
N PHE A 531 -0.74 19.88 -16.75
CA PHE A 531 -0.99 21.16 -16.11
C PHE A 531 -1.75 20.96 -14.82
N GLN A 532 -1.35 21.65 -13.76
CA GLN A 532 -2.07 21.69 -12.50
C GLN A 532 -2.18 23.13 -12.00
N HIS A 533 -3.38 23.56 -11.73
CA HIS A 533 -3.67 24.74 -10.93
C HIS A 533 -4.12 24.34 -9.55
N ARG A 534 -3.52 24.92 -8.51
CA ARG A 534 -3.92 24.67 -7.13
C ARG A 534 -4.06 25.97 -6.37
N LEU A 535 -5.18 26.15 -5.71
CA LEU A 535 -5.49 27.22 -4.79
C LEU A 535 -5.68 26.59 -3.39
N ASP A 536 -4.89 27.04 -2.42
CA ASP A 536 -5.06 26.71 -1.01
C ASP A 536 -5.36 28.01 -0.26
N TYR A 537 -6.41 28.00 0.51
CA TYR A 537 -6.77 29.06 1.44
C TYR A 537 -6.97 28.47 2.82
N GLU A 538 -6.39 29.13 3.82
CA GLU A 538 -6.52 28.80 5.21
C GLU A 538 -6.48 30.06 6.05
N ARG A 539 -7.36 30.15 7.03
CA ARG A 539 -7.39 31.18 8.04
C ARG A 539 -7.33 30.51 9.40
N GLN A 540 -6.65 31.12 10.34
CA GLN A 540 -6.72 30.77 11.75
C GLN A 540 -7.04 32.04 12.56
N ASP A 541 -8.14 32.00 13.26
CA ASP A 541 -8.47 33.00 14.27
C ASP A 541 -8.19 32.36 15.64
N HIS A 542 -7.13 32.81 16.28
CA HIS A 542 -6.68 32.32 17.57
C HIS A 542 -6.92 33.39 18.65
N THR A 543 -7.46 32.97 19.79
CA THR A 543 -7.59 33.86 20.93
C THR A 543 -7.04 33.21 22.19
N VAL A 544 -6.43 34.01 23.05
CA VAL A 544 -5.95 33.61 24.35
C VAL A 544 -6.56 34.51 25.41
N THR A 545 -7.21 33.90 26.40
CA THR A 545 -7.80 34.61 27.54
C THR A 545 -7.11 34.10 28.81
N ASP A 546 -6.55 35.00 29.61
CA ASP A 546 -5.99 34.64 30.89
C ASP A 546 -7.12 34.15 31.81
N ALA A 547 -6.93 33.00 32.47
CA ALA A 547 -7.93 32.45 33.39
C ALA A 547 -8.20 33.33 34.64
N ALA A 548 -7.32 34.30 34.93
CA ALA A 548 -7.53 35.31 35.94
C ALA A 548 -8.52 36.41 35.50
N ALA A 549 -8.85 36.52 34.22
CA ALA A 549 -9.89 37.41 33.73
C ALA A 549 -11.26 36.80 33.97
N ALA A 550 -12.18 37.61 34.45
CA ALA A 550 -13.54 37.14 34.78
C ALA A 550 -14.24 36.49 33.56
N PRO A 551 -15.12 35.49 33.77
CA PRO A 551 -15.84 34.79 32.71
C PRO A 551 -16.66 35.67 31.75
N ASP A 552 -16.95 36.90 32.17
CA ASP A 552 -17.72 37.90 31.41
C ASP A 552 -16.85 38.96 30.71
N ALA A 553 -15.51 38.78 30.65
CA ALA A 553 -14.64 39.67 29.89
C ALA A 553 -14.93 39.55 28.39
N GLU A 554 -15.13 40.69 27.73
CA GLU A 554 -15.30 40.77 26.26
C GLU A 554 -14.14 40.06 25.61
N GLN A 555 -14.40 39.02 24.81
CA GLN A 555 -13.33 38.27 24.13
C GLN A 555 -12.55 39.24 23.23
N PRO A 556 -11.20 39.23 23.27
CA PRO A 556 -10.40 40.07 22.41
C PRO A 556 -10.67 39.75 20.93
N ASP A 557 -10.58 40.80 20.09
CA ASP A 557 -10.73 40.61 18.66
C ASP A 557 -9.69 39.58 18.15
N PRO A 558 -10.11 38.44 17.57
CA PRO A 558 -9.21 37.41 17.08
C PRO A 558 -8.18 37.92 16.07
N LEU A 559 -8.50 38.98 15.34
CA LEU A 559 -7.61 39.61 14.37
C LEU A 559 -6.44 40.36 15.01
N LEU A 560 -6.51 40.66 16.29
CA LEU A 560 -5.46 41.31 17.07
C LEU A 560 -4.49 40.32 17.72
N ASP A 561 -4.87 39.03 17.77
CA ASP A 561 -3.95 38.01 18.29
C ASP A 561 -2.78 37.78 17.31
N PRO A 562 -1.52 37.93 17.77
CA PRO A 562 -0.35 37.78 16.88
C PRO A 562 -0.19 36.36 16.32
N ASN A 563 -0.91 35.36 16.85
CA ASN A 563 -0.90 33.99 16.36
C ASN A 563 -2.00 33.72 15.31
N SER A 564 -2.97 34.64 15.16
CA SER A 564 -3.96 34.54 14.08
C SER A 564 -3.30 34.79 12.73
N TYR A 565 -3.70 34.00 11.71
CA TYR A 565 -3.13 34.15 10.38
C TYR A 565 -4.14 33.96 9.24
N ARG A 566 -3.78 34.48 8.09
CA ARG A 566 -4.41 34.19 6.80
C ARG A 566 -3.34 33.74 5.82
N ASN A 567 -3.61 32.63 5.15
CA ASN A 567 -2.72 32.02 4.18
C ASN A 567 -3.50 31.75 2.88
N ARG A 568 -3.05 32.36 1.80
CA ARG A 568 -3.54 32.06 0.45
C ARG A 568 -2.36 31.73 -0.44
N LYS A 569 -2.34 30.49 -0.93
CA LYS A 569 -1.30 30.04 -1.85
C LYS A 569 -1.92 29.59 -3.16
N THR A 570 -1.39 30.11 -4.27
CA THR A 570 -1.67 29.60 -5.62
C THR A 570 -0.44 28.93 -6.19
N THR A 571 -0.63 27.84 -6.91
CA THR A 571 0.44 27.09 -7.57
C THR A 571 -0.02 26.68 -8.95
N ASP A 572 0.71 27.16 -9.96
CA ASP A 572 0.57 26.73 -11.34
C ASP A 572 1.78 25.88 -11.71
N GLU A 573 1.53 24.61 -12.06
CA GLU A 573 2.57 23.66 -12.43
C GLU A 573 2.37 23.19 -13.87
N HIS A 574 3.39 23.35 -14.69
CA HIS A 574 3.48 22.84 -16.05
C HIS A 574 4.57 21.79 -16.12
N ARG A 575 4.20 20.57 -16.46
CA ARG A 575 5.17 19.47 -16.59
C ARG A 575 5.14 18.92 -18.02
N ALA A 576 6.27 19.02 -18.70
CA ALA A 576 6.50 18.34 -19.98
C ALA A 576 7.32 17.07 -19.75
N SER A 577 6.97 15.99 -20.40
CA SER A 577 7.70 14.71 -20.35
C SER A 577 8.07 14.23 -21.74
N LEU A 578 9.28 13.72 -21.87
CA LEU A 578 9.79 13.05 -23.07
C LEU A 578 10.35 11.70 -22.69
N GLY A 579 9.66 10.65 -23.10
CA GLY A 579 10.06 9.26 -22.87
C GLY A 579 10.36 8.55 -24.18
N LEU A 580 11.31 7.61 -24.15
CA LEU A 580 11.58 6.69 -25.24
C LEU A 580 11.44 5.25 -24.72
N THR A 581 10.94 4.37 -25.57
CA THR A 581 10.94 2.93 -25.32
C THR A 581 11.71 2.27 -26.46
N LEU A 582 12.90 1.75 -26.16
CA LEU A 582 13.74 1.03 -27.12
C LEU A 582 13.78 -0.45 -26.74
N ASN A 583 13.22 -1.30 -27.59
CA ASN A 583 13.19 -2.76 -27.42
C ASN A 583 14.19 -3.44 -28.36
N VAL A 584 15.27 -4.00 -27.78
CA VAL A 584 16.31 -4.73 -28.54
C VAL A 584 16.35 -6.18 -28.06
N GLY A 585 15.68 -7.06 -28.77
CA GLY A 585 15.56 -8.47 -28.39
C GLY A 585 14.87 -8.62 -27.05
N LYS A 586 15.59 -9.07 -26.01
CA LYS A 586 15.08 -9.27 -24.65
C LYS A 586 15.34 -8.09 -23.70
N LEU A 587 15.99 -7.05 -24.20
CA LEU A 587 16.31 -5.84 -23.43
C LEU A 587 15.38 -4.69 -23.85
N SER A 588 14.76 -4.05 -22.86
CA SER A 588 14.04 -2.78 -23.00
C SER A 588 14.80 -1.68 -22.29
N VAL A 589 15.02 -0.56 -22.98
CA VAL A 589 15.67 0.64 -22.45
C VAL A 589 14.65 1.77 -22.48
N LEU A 590 14.34 2.32 -21.30
CA LEU A 590 13.28 3.31 -21.11
C LEU A 590 13.84 4.56 -20.43
N PRO A 591 14.53 5.45 -21.16
CA PRO A 591 14.87 6.77 -20.66
C PRO A 591 13.62 7.66 -20.66
N ASN A 592 13.49 8.48 -19.62
CA ASN A 592 12.45 9.48 -19.52
C ASN A 592 13.04 10.77 -18.94
N LEU A 593 12.62 11.91 -19.42
CA LEU A 593 13.00 13.23 -18.93
C LEU A 593 11.74 14.03 -18.64
N ASN A 594 11.59 14.44 -17.40
CA ASN A 594 10.53 15.35 -16.99
C ASN A 594 11.12 16.74 -16.75
N TYR A 595 10.51 17.75 -17.34
CA TYR A 595 10.75 19.16 -17.04
C TYR A 595 9.50 19.73 -16.41
N THR A 596 9.66 20.33 -15.22
CA THR A 596 8.56 20.98 -14.50
C THR A 596 8.89 22.44 -14.28
N PHE A 597 8.03 23.31 -14.77
CA PHE A 597 8.00 24.72 -14.43
C PHE A 597 6.85 24.95 -13.43
N ARG A 598 7.16 25.57 -12.30
CA ARG A 598 6.18 25.85 -11.26
C ARG A 598 6.22 27.32 -10.87
N HIS A 599 5.08 27.95 -10.91
CA HIS A 599 4.86 29.31 -10.44
C HIS A 599 4.03 29.26 -9.15
N GLU A 600 4.55 29.81 -8.08
CA GLU A 600 3.90 29.82 -6.76
C GLU A 600 3.77 31.24 -6.27
N ASN A 601 2.58 31.60 -5.80
CA ASN A 601 2.30 32.87 -5.14
C ASN A 601 1.73 32.58 -3.74
N LEU A 602 2.31 33.18 -2.72
CA LEU A 602 1.93 33.10 -1.32
C LEU A 602 1.60 34.49 -0.79
N ALA A 603 0.35 34.73 -0.46
CA ALA A 603 -0.08 35.86 0.37
C ALA A 603 -0.28 35.35 1.82
N TYR A 604 0.55 35.79 2.74
CA TYR A 604 0.53 35.34 4.14
C TYR A 604 0.55 36.53 5.09
N LYS A 605 -0.44 36.56 5.99
CA LYS A 605 -0.55 37.60 7.01
C LYS A 605 -0.65 36.97 8.39
N ARG A 606 0.20 37.39 9.34
CA ARG A 606 0.18 36.94 10.72
C ARG A 606 0.65 38.07 11.64
N GLY A 607 -0.22 38.56 12.53
CA GLY A 607 0.07 39.74 13.30
C GLY A 607 0.47 40.93 12.42
N GLU A 608 1.64 41.51 12.66
CA GLU A 608 2.22 42.60 11.85
C GLU A 608 2.91 42.14 10.57
N LEU A 609 3.14 40.83 10.45
CA LEU A 609 3.79 40.27 9.26
C LEU A 609 2.80 40.18 8.10
N ASP A 610 3.09 40.87 7.00
CA ASP A 610 2.31 40.85 5.77
C ASP A 610 3.24 40.58 4.59
N ILE A 611 3.10 39.40 4.00
CA ILE A 611 4.01 38.85 2.99
C ILE A 611 3.24 38.53 1.72
N ASP A 612 3.73 39.04 0.61
CA ASP A 612 3.40 38.60 -0.74
C ASP A 612 4.68 38.09 -1.40
N LYS A 613 4.76 36.77 -1.61
CA LYS A 613 5.97 36.08 -2.07
C LYS A 613 5.71 35.29 -3.32
N LEU A 614 6.40 35.63 -4.39
CA LEU A 614 6.46 34.92 -5.65
C LEU A 614 7.68 34.00 -5.69
N ARG A 615 7.50 32.80 -6.26
CA ARG A 615 8.60 31.89 -6.54
C ARG A 615 8.36 31.15 -7.86
N GLU A 616 9.38 31.14 -8.69
CA GLU A 616 9.45 30.31 -9.90
C GLU A 616 10.47 29.19 -9.69
N VAL A 617 10.14 28.02 -10.14
CA VAL A 617 10.96 26.81 -9.94
C VAL A 617 11.03 26.00 -11.21
N ASP A 618 12.25 25.75 -11.69
CA ASP A 618 12.56 24.89 -12.81
C ASP A 618 13.16 23.57 -12.32
N LEU A 619 12.55 22.46 -12.67
CA LEU A 619 12.99 21.14 -12.23
C LEU A 619 13.23 20.21 -13.44
N TRP A 620 14.42 19.66 -13.52
CA TRP A 620 14.80 18.63 -14.48
C TRP A 620 14.95 17.31 -13.75
N GLN A 621 14.17 16.29 -14.15
CA GLN A 621 14.10 14.99 -13.48
C GLN A 621 14.28 13.88 -14.50
N PRO A 622 15.53 13.45 -14.76
CA PRO A 622 15.83 12.32 -15.62
C PRO A 622 15.59 10.98 -14.89
N ASP A 623 15.02 10.03 -15.62
CA ASP A 623 14.81 8.65 -15.23
C ASP A 623 15.36 7.70 -16.29
N LEU A 624 15.91 6.57 -15.88
CA LEU A 624 16.33 5.50 -16.78
C LEU A 624 15.94 4.17 -16.19
N THR A 625 15.17 3.37 -16.93
CA THR A 625 14.89 1.98 -16.57
C THR A 625 15.39 1.03 -17.66
N LEU A 626 16.11 0.01 -17.25
CA LEU A 626 16.59 -1.09 -18.09
C LEU A 626 15.89 -2.36 -17.62
N ARG A 627 15.19 -3.06 -18.54
CA ARG A 627 14.51 -4.33 -18.25
C ARG A 627 15.07 -5.41 -19.16
N TRP A 628 15.61 -6.45 -18.58
CA TRP A 628 16.14 -7.58 -19.31
C TRP A 628 15.40 -8.88 -18.98
N LYS A 629 14.65 -9.41 -19.93
CA LYS A 629 13.98 -10.72 -19.84
C LYS A 629 15.02 -11.80 -20.19
N VAL A 630 15.78 -12.29 -19.19
CA VAL A 630 16.89 -13.24 -19.38
C VAL A 630 16.37 -14.54 -20.01
N ARG A 631 15.36 -15.12 -19.37
CA ARG A 631 14.61 -16.31 -19.85
C ARG A 631 13.23 -16.33 -19.20
N ARG A 632 12.39 -17.28 -19.55
CA ARG A 632 11.06 -17.45 -18.96
C ARG A 632 11.15 -17.58 -17.42
N GLY A 633 10.39 -16.77 -16.71
CA GLY A 633 10.41 -16.71 -15.23
C GLY A 633 11.67 -16.07 -14.64
N GLN A 634 12.52 -15.41 -15.45
CA GLN A 634 13.73 -14.74 -14.98
C GLN A 634 13.89 -13.37 -15.61
N SER A 635 13.98 -12.33 -14.80
CA SER A 635 14.17 -10.95 -15.24
C SER A 635 15.17 -10.20 -14.35
N LEU A 636 15.82 -9.23 -14.94
CA LEU A 636 16.66 -8.25 -14.28
C LEU A 636 16.17 -6.86 -14.66
N GLU A 637 15.99 -6.00 -13.66
CA GLU A 637 15.64 -4.61 -13.85
C GLU A 637 16.66 -3.73 -13.14
N ALA A 638 17.20 -2.74 -13.84
CA ALA A 638 18.03 -1.70 -13.25
C ALA A 638 17.35 -0.36 -13.50
N ALA A 639 17.28 0.47 -12.46
CA ALA A 639 16.65 1.78 -12.55
C ALA A 639 17.53 2.85 -11.92
N TYR A 640 17.51 4.03 -12.51
CA TYR A 640 18.06 5.25 -11.95
C TYR A 640 17.00 6.33 -11.99
N HIS A 641 16.84 7.02 -10.87
CA HIS A 641 15.88 8.09 -10.70
C HIS A 641 16.54 9.28 -10.01
N TYR A 642 16.31 10.49 -10.54
CA TYR A 642 16.71 11.73 -9.90
C TYR A 642 15.48 12.56 -9.59
N SER A 643 15.37 13.01 -8.33
CA SER A 643 14.27 13.85 -7.88
C SER A 643 14.75 15.07 -7.12
N THR A 644 14.00 16.16 -7.23
CA THR A 644 14.19 17.39 -6.48
C THR A 644 12.92 17.67 -5.67
N SER A 645 13.10 17.91 -4.36
CA SER A 645 12.05 18.35 -3.45
C SER A 645 12.24 19.84 -3.14
N VAL A 646 11.22 20.62 -3.41
CA VAL A 646 11.19 22.07 -3.15
C VAL A 646 10.56 22.28 -1.77
N PRO A 647 11.13 23.12 -0.87
CA PRO A 647 10.53 23.42 0.43
C PRO A 647 9.16 24.11 0.26
N ASN A 648 8.27 23.92 1.24
CA ASN A 648 7.02 24.68 1.26
C ASN A 648 7.35 26.18 1.27
N LEU A 649 6.61 26.96 0.46
CA LEU A 649 6.90 28.37 0.30
C LEU A 649 6.77 29.14 1.62
N LEU A 650 5.82 28.79 2.49
CA LEU A 650 5.66 29.34 3.83
C LEU A 650 6.89 29.09 4.73
N GLU A 651 7.50 27.89 4.67
CA GLU A 651 8.70 27.60 5.45
C GLU A 651 9.89 28.50 5.07
N THR A 652 9.85 29.10 3.89
CA THR A 652 10.87 30.06 3.40
C THR A 652 10.56 31.51 3.73
N VAL A 653 9.57 31.76 4.59
CA VAL A 653 9.23 33.08 5.14
C VAL A 653 9.76 33.16 6.56
N ALA A 654 10.30 34.33 6.95
CA ALA A 654 10.73 34.59 8.32
C ALA A 654 9.50 34.87 9.20
N TYR A 655 8.86 33.82 9.72
CA TYR A 655 7.76 33.94 10.68
C TYR A 655 8.09 33.21 11.97
N THR A 656 7.38 33.56 13.03
CA THR A 656 7.44 32.87 14.31
C THR A 656 6.01 32.50 14.73
N ASP A 657 5.81 31.22 15.07
CA ASP A 657 4.59 30.70 15.65
C ASP A 657 4.87 30.28 17.10
N ASN A 658 4.30 30.99 18.04
CA ASN A 658 4.40 30.77 19.49
C ASN A 658 3.03 30.46 20.13
N THR A 659 2.08 29.97 19.34
CA THR A 659 0.77 29.48 19.83
C THR A 659 0.96 28.49 20.96
N ASN A 660 1.92 27.59 20.85
CA ASN A 660 2.36 26.75 21.97
C ASN A 660 3.66 27.32 22.56
N PRO A 661 3.63 27.88 23.80
CA PRO A 661 4.80 28.51 24.41
C PRO A 661 5.95 27.53 24.69
N LEU A 662 5.65 26.23 24.82
CA LEU A 662 6.66 25.18 24.98
C LEU A 662 7.22 24.68 23.65
N PHE A 663 6.63 25.07 22.51
CA PHE A 663 7.07 24.61 21.20
C PHE A 663 6.86 25.69 20.13
N VAL A 664 7.89 26.50 19.91
CA VAL A 664 7.90 27.64 18.98
C VAL A 664 8.40 27.19 17.63
N ILE A 665 7.70 27.53 16.55
CA ILE A 665 8.10 27.20 15.17
C ILE A 665 8.55 28.48 14.44
N GLN A 666 9.70 28.38 13.76
CA GLN A 666 10.24 29.47 12.95
C GLN A 666 10.47 29.05 11.50
N GLY A 667 10.11 29.95 10.58
CA GLY A 667 10.46 29.77 9.18
C GLY A 667 11.93 30.16 8.88
N ASN A 668 12.47 29.63 7.78
CA ASN A 668 13.86 29.87 7.38
C ASN A 668 13.96 30.29 5.90
N PRO A 669 14.19 31.57 5.60
CA PRO A 669 14.36 32.07 4.24
C PRO A 669 15.55 31.49 3.46
N MET A 670 16.50 30.86 4.16
CA MET A 670 17.71 30.28 3.58
C MET A 670 17.57 28.84 3.10
N LEU A 671 16.36 28.26 3.18
CA LEU A 671 16.09 26.89 2.73
C LEU A 671 16.35 26.72 1.24
N LYS A 672 17.09 25.65 0.91
CA LYS A 672 17.41 25.22 -0.46
C LYS A 672 16.61 23.98 -0.84
N ASN A 673 16.48 23.74 -2.15
CA ASN A 673 15.94 22.50 -2.67
C ASN A 673 16.79 21.30 -2.21
N SER A 674 16.10 20.18 -1.93
CA SER A 674 16.73 18.89 -1.64
C SER A 674 16.75 18.05 -2.90
N HIS A 675 17.85 17.29 -3.10
CA HIS A 675 18.02 16.44 -4.26
C HIS A 675 18.27 15.00 -3.82
N THR A 676 17.73 14.05 -4.59
CA THR A 676 17.93 12.61 -4.33
C THR A 676 18.28 11.90 -5.63
N HIS A 677 19.41 11.19 -5.62
CA HIS A 677 19.76 10.20 -6.64
C HIS A 677 19.45 8.83 -6.09
N SER A 678 18.66 8.04 -6.81
CA SER A 678 18.34 6.66 -6.45
C SER A 678 18.75 5.74 -7.61
N ALA A 679 19.46 4.68 -7.29
CA ALA A 679 19.85 3.64 -8.24
C ALA A 679 19.50 2.27 -7.65
N SER A 680 18.81 1.44 -8.41
CA SER A 680 18.42 0.10 -7.96
C SER A 680 18.69 -0.97 -9.02
N ILE A 681 18.97 -2.18 -8.55
CA ILE A 681 19.06 -3.38 -9.38
C ILE A 681 18.20 -4.45 -8.71
N ASN A 682 17.24 -5.02 -9.45
CA ASN A 682 16.31 -6.03 -8.97
C ASN A 682 16.36 -7.26 -9.87
N TYR A 683 16.53 -8.42 -9.30
CA TYR A 683 16.55 -9.71 -9.95
C TYR A 683 15.37 -10.57 -9.48
N PHE A 684 14.67 -11.20 -10.41
CA PHE A 684 13.55 -12.10 -10.14
C PHE A 684 13.74 -13.44 -10.83
N LEU A 685 13.46 -14.50 -10.10
CA LEU A 685 13.51 -15.88 -10.61
C LEU A 685 12.33 -16.68 -10.04
N ASN A 686 11.50 -17.21 -10.95
CA ASN A 686 10.42 -18.15 -10.64
C ASN A 686 10.67 -19.49 -11.33
N MET A 687 10.82 -20.54 -10.54
CA MET A 687 11.01 -21.91 -10.96
C MET A 687 9.79 -22.76 -10.61
N THR A 688 8.82 -22.84 -11.52
CA THR A 688 7.52 -23.47 -11.26
C THR A 688 7.59 -24.97 -10.97
N GLN A 689 8.45 -25.70 -11.68
CA GLN A 689 8.59 -27.15 -11.42
C GLN A 689 9.13 -27.45 -10.05
N GLN A 690 9.98 -26.55 -9.52
CA GLN A 690 10.63 -26.68 -8.22
C GLN A 690 9.86 -25.95 -7.12
N GLN A 691 8.73 -25.29 -7.44
CA GLN A 691 7.96 -24.45 -6.51
C GLN A 691 8.84 -23.46 -5.75
N ARG A 692 9.79 -22.79 -6.47
CA ARG A 692 10.80 -21.89 -5.92
C ARG A 692 10.65 -20.50 -6.53
N SER A 693 10.71 -19.48 -5.67
CA SER A 693 10.76 -18.07 -6.03
C SER A 693 11.92 -17.39 -5.32
N ILE A 694 12.69 -16.60 -6.07
CA ILE A 694 13.80 -15.81 -5.54
C ILE A 694 13.62 -14.39 -6.04
N SER A 695 13.68 -13.39 -5.16
CA SER A 695 13.90 -12.01 -5.56
C SER A 695 15.05 -11.42 -4.77
N ALA A 696 15.96 -10.73 -5.47
CA ALA A 696 17.09 -10.05 -4.87
C ALA A 696 17.15 -8.62 -5.40
N GLY A 697 17.33 -7.66 -4.53
CA GLY A 697 17.42 -6.25 -4.90
C GLY A 697 18.53 -5.56 -4.12
N VAL A 698 19.17 -4.59 -4.78
CA VAL A 698 20.10 -3.65 -4.15
C VAL A 698 19.65 -2.24 -4.51
N ASN A 699 19.59 -1.36 -3.53
CA ASN A 699 19.22 0.03 -3.67
C ASN A 699 20.31 0.93 -3.09
N TYR A 700 20.76 1.91 -3.86
CA TYR A 700 21.65 2.96 -3.44
C TYR A 700 20.95 4.31 -3.55
N GLU A 701 21.02 5.11 -2.52
CA GLU A 701 20.49 6.47 -2.49
C GLU A 701 21.56 7.46 -2.04
N ARG A 702 21.58 8.62 -2.68
CA ARG A 702 22.37 9.77 -2.25
C ARG A 702 21.44 10.95 -2.02
N TRP A 703 21.42 11.45 -0.82
CA TRP A 703 20.62 12.59 -0.38
C TRP A 703 21.49 13.84 -0.29
N MET A 704 21.10 14.89 -1.00
CA MET A 704 21.84 16.15 -1.07
C MET A 704 20.95 17.27 -0.54
N SER A 705 21.50 18.08 0.38
CA SER A 705 20.78 19.22 0.96
C SER A 705 19.40 18.84 1.54
N GLN A 706 19.27 17.64 2.13
CA GLN A 706 18.00 17.20 2.72
C GLN A 706 17.55 18.18 3.80
N ARG A 707 16.23 18.35 3.92
CA ARG A 707 15.65 19.16 4.97
C ARG A 707 15.67 18.39 6.29
N GLY A 708 16.15 19.04 7.35
CA GLY A 708 16.06 18.58 8.73
C GLY A 708 15.54 19.70 9.61
N TYR A 709 15.29 19.39 10.88
CA TYR A 709 14.84 20.36 11.87
C TYR A 709 15.98 20.64 12.85
N MET A 710 16.31 21.94 13.04
CA MET A 710 17.11 22.42 14.15
C MET A 710 16.19 22.61 15.35
N PHE A 711 16.58 22.07 16.47
CA PHE A 711 15.92 22.30 17.76
C PHE A 711 16.84 23.11 18.67
N PHE A 712 16.24 24.04 19.37
CA PHE A 712 16.88 24.84 20.38
C PHE A 712 16.11 24.68 21.68
N PHE A 713 16.82 24.34 22.76
CA PHE A 713 16.21 24.01 24.05
C PHE A 713 16.48 25.07 25.09
N ASN A 714 15.44 25.49 25.80
CA ASN A 714 15.51 26.36 26.93
C ASN A 714 15.54 25.51 28.21
N ASP A 715 16.69 25.51 28.91
CA ASP A 715 16.92 24.73 30.13
C ASP A 715 16.17 25.26 31.35
N ARG A 716 15.65 26.51 31.30
CA ARG A 716 14.86 27.12 32.37
C ARG A 716 13.37 26.83 32.26
N THR A 717 12.83 26.90 31.05
CA THR A 717 11.39 26.71 30.80
C THR A 717 11.03 25.34 30.28
N GLY A 718 12.01 24.59 29.74
CA GLY A 718 11.75 23.34 29.02
C GLY A 718 11.20 23.54 27.60
N ALA A 719 11.14 24.77 27.10
CA ALA A 719 10.60 25.10 25.80
C ALA A 719 11.57 24.72 24.66
N TYR A 720 11.01 24.33 23.52
CA TYR A 720 11.74 24.11 22.29
C TYR A 720 11.41 25.17 21.25
N ARG A 721 12.42 25.58 20.49
CA ARG A 721 12.26 26.36 19.27
C ARG A 721 12.73 25.51 18.11
N GLN A 722 11.89 25.34 17.10
CA GLN A 722 12.16 24.55 15.90
C GLN A 722 12.30 25.42 14.67
N MET A 723 13.32 25.15 13.85
CA MET A 723 13.51 25.78 12.56
C MET A 723 13.98 24.76 11.51
N SER A 724 13.38 24.77 10.32
CA SER A 724 13.83 23.92 9.20
C SER A 724 15.16 24.42 8.64
N ALA A 725 16.09 23.51 8.33
CA ALA A 725 17.38 23.83 7.67
C ALA A 725 17.87 22.68 6.80
N ASN A 726 18.82 22.95 5.90
CA ASN A 726 19.40 21.94 5.05
C ASN A 726 20.55 21.20 5.75
N LEU A 727 20.54 19.89 5.64
CA LEU A 727 21.58 18.99 6.13
C LEU A 727 22.68 18.80 5.09
N ARG A 728 23.86 18.38 5.56
CA ARG A 728 24.94 17.88 4.69
C ARG A 728 24.51 16.63 3.93
N ASP A 729 25.24 16.36 2.85
CA ASP A 729 24.96 15.20 1.98
C ASP A 729 25.12 13.87 2.72
N GLY A 730 24.17 13.01 2.53
CA GLY A 730 24.16 11.63 3.06
C GLY A 730 23.99 10.59 1.95
N TRP A 731 24.16 9.33 2.33
CA TRP A 731 23.93 8.22 1.42
C TRP A 731 23.48 6.95 2.15
N GLY A 732 22.81 6.08 1.44
CA GLY A 732 22.37 4.77 1.93
C GLY A 732 22.57 3.69 0.88
N LEU A 733 22.95 2.50 1.34
CA LEU A 733 22.99 1.27 0.55
C LEU A 733 22.18 0.21 1.30
N SER A 734 21.22 -0.39 0.62
CA SER A 734 20.43 -1.50 1.18
C SER A 734 20.30 -2.64 0.18
N GLY A 735 20.25 -3.86 0.70
CA GLY A 735 20.03 -5.08 -0.07
C GLY A 735 18.88 -5.88 0.53
N LYS A 736 18.07 -6.49 -0.32
CA LYS A 736 16.97 -7.37 0.06
C LYS A 736 17.04 -8.67 -0.71
N LEU A 737 16.92 -9.78 0.01
CA LEU A 737 16.83 -11.12 -0.54
C LEU A 737 15.57 -11.79 -0.01
N ARG A 738 14.72 -12.25 -0.91
CA ARG A 738 13.56 -13.06 -0.56
C ARG A 738 13.69 -14.43 -1.22
N TYR A 739 13.49 -15.45 -0.45
CA TYR A 739 13.50 -16.84 -0.88
C TYR A 739 12.22 -17.53 -0.45
N GLU A 740 11.60 -18.25 -1.36
CA GLU A 740 10.42 -19.07 -1.10
C GLU A 740 10.57 -20.41 -1.79
N GLN A 741 10.27 -21.50 -1.06
CA GLN A 741 10.41 -22.87 -1.54
C GLN A 741 9.29 -23.75 -1.00
N GLY A 742 8.59 -24.44 -1.90
CA GLY A 742 7.80 -25.61 -1.55
C GLY A 742 8.67 -26.86 -1.54
N ILE A 743 8.62 -27.64 -0.46
CA ILE A 743 9.32 -28.93 -0.32
C ILE A 743 8.27 -30.02 -0.21
N GLY A 744 8.15 -30.83 -1.24
CA GLY A 744 7.01 -31.73 -1.41
C GLY A 744 5.70 -30.93 -1.40
N ASP A 745 4.61 -31.58 -1.01
CA ASP A 745 3.26 -30.99 -1.01
C ASP A 745 2.87 -30.36 0.33
N PHE A 746 3.68 -30.51 1.37
CA PHE A 746 3.27 -30.23 2.73
C PHE A 746 4.16 -29.24 3.48
N VAL A 747 5.39 -28.97 3.04
CA VAL A 747 6.29 -27.98 3.68
C VAL A 747 6.46 -26.77 2.79
N ARG A 748 6.36 -25.58 3.37
CA ARG A 748 6.68 -24.30 2.76
C ARG A 748 7.71 -23.58 3.63
N VAL A 749 8.78 -23.15 3.00
CA VAL A 749 9.80 -22.31 3.62
C VAL A 749 9.79 -20.95 2.94
N HIS A 750 9.75 -19.90 3.74
CA HIS A 750 9.89 -18.53 3.30
C HIS A 750 10.94 -17.84 4.15
N ASN A 751 11.82 -17.07 3.54
CA ASN A 751 12.71 -16.17 4.26
C ASN A 751 12.88 -14.85 3.48
N SER A 752 12.90 -13.75 4.20
CA SER A 752 13.19 -12.42 3.66
C SER A 752 14.24 -11.77 4.55
N ILE A 753 15.40 -11.48 3.95
CA ILE A 753 16.51 -10.79 4.60
C ILE A 753 16.63 -9.42 3.97
N GLU A 754 16.72 -8.38 4.79
CA GLU A 754 17.01 -7.03 4.37
C GLU A 754 18.14 -6.47 5.24
N ALA A 755 19.20 -6.00 4.63
CA ALA A 755 20.32 -5.38 5.33
C ALA A 755 20.67 -4.07 4.66
N GLY A 756 21.10 -3.08 5.46
CA GLY A 756 21.48 -1.80 4.88
C GLY A 756 22.41 -1.00 5.81
N TYR A 757 23.07 -0.06 5.20
CA TYR A 757 23.95 0.89 5.86
C TYR A 757 23.61 2.30 5.38
N HIS A 758 23.24 3.16 6.32
CA HIS A 758 22.89 4.55 6.07
C HIS A 758 23.86 5.47 6.78
N ASN A 759 24.26 6.49 6.09
CA ASN A 759 25.20 7.51 6.52
C ASN A 759 24.53 8.87 6.30
N ASN A 760 23.89 9.40 7.33
CA ASN A 760 23.08 10.61 7.23
C ASN A 760 23.32 11.57 8.39
N TYR A 761 23.16 12.87 8.11
CA TYR A 761 23.31 13.94 9.09
C TYR A 761 21.98 14.26 9.78
N GLY A 762 22.07 14.85 10.96
CA GLY A 762 20.98 15.47 11.70
C GLY A 762 21.52 16.61 12.55
N PHE A 763 20.65 17.52 12.99
CA PHE A 763 21.03 18.65 13.83
C PHE A 763 20.96 18.23 15.30
N LEU A 764 22.04 18.42 16.04
CA LEU A 764 22.02 18.36 17.50
C LEU A 764 21.19 19.50 18.06
N THR A 765 20.49 19.27 19.17
CA THR A 765 19.76 20.33 19.86
C THR A 765 20.75 21.30 20.48
N ALA A 766 20.61 22.57 20.17
CA ALA A 766 21.46 23.65 20.68
C ALA A 766 20.77 24.43 21.82
N ASP A 767 21.50 25.34 22.46
CA ASP A 767 20.92 26.26 23.43
C ASP A 767 19.90 27.18 22.78
N TYR A 768 18.86 27.57 23.52
CA TYR A 768 17.71 28.30 22.98
C TYR A 768 18.07 29.60 22.26
N ASP A 769 19.07 30.33 22.78
CA ASP A 769 19.52 31.62 22.25
C ASP A 769 20.57 31.48 21.13
N ALA A 770 20.94 30.25 20.76
CA ALA A 770 21.87 30.02 19.67
C ALA A 770 21.27 30.30 18.31
N ASP A 771 22.06 30.87 17.38
CA ASP A 771 21.60 31.09 15.99
C ASP A 771 21.64 29.84 15.13
N ARG A 772 22.45 28.83 15.49
CA ARG A 772 22.67 27.63 14.69
C ARG A 772 22.87 26.42 15.58
N ALA A 773 22.39 25.28 15.07
CA ALA A 773 22.63 23.96 15.64
C ALA A 773 23.76 23.22 14.89
N GLY A 774 24.58 22.50 15.61
CA GLY A 774 25.61 21.63 15.04
C GLY A 774 25.00 20.43 14.30
N GLN A 775 25.67 20.01 13.22
CA GLN A 775 25.27 18.79 12.52
C GLN A 775 26.14 17.61 12.92
N GLN A 776 25.55 16.49 13.27
CA GLN A 776 26.27 15.26 13.52
C GLN A 776 25.95 14.18 12.49
N LEU A 777 26.97 13.38 12.16
CA LEU A 777 26.84 12.22 11.33
C LEU A 777 26.31 11.03 12.15
N ARG A 778 25.22 10.40 11.69
CA ARG A 778 24.72 9.13 12.17
C ARG A 778 25.02 8.04 11.16
N LYS A 779 25.72 7.00 11.60
CA LYS A 779 25.94 5.77 10.85
C LYS A 779 25.00 4.69 11.39
N ARG A 780 24.08 4.19 10.55
CA ARG A 780 23.13 3.15 10.91
C ARG A 780 23.37 1.90 10.07
N PHE A 781 23.75 0.82 10.70
CA PHE A 781 23.61 -0.52 10.13
C PHE A 781 22.32 -1.15 10.63
N PHE A 782 21.55 -1.76 9.72
CA PHE A 782 20.38 -2.54 10.10
C PHE A 782 20.36 -3.88 9.36
N LEU A 783 19.80 -4.88 10.03
CA LEU A 783 19.51 -6.21 9.50
C LEU A 783 18.13 -6.61 9.96
N THR A 784 17.25 -6.93 9.02
CA THR A 784 15.92 -7.50 9.30
C THR A 784 15.83 -8.85 8.63
N GLU A 785 15.44 -9.87 9.38
CA GLU A 785 15.22 -11.23 8.89
C GLU A 785 13.81 -11.68 9.25
N ASN A 786 13.09 -12.31 8.30
CA ASN A 786 11.73 -12.79 8.49
C ASN A 786 11.62 -14.24 7.98
N PRO A 787 12.09 -15.24 8.76
CA PRO A 787 11.95 -16.65 8.44
C PRO A 787 10.52 -17.14 8.73
N SER A 788 10.01 -18.05 7.91
CA SER A 788 8.75 -18.74 8.15
C SER A 788 8.80 -20.16 7.58
N VAL A 789 8.33 -21.12 8.36
CA VAL A 789 8.12 -22.50 7.94
C VAL A 789 6.68 -22.87 8.24
N THR A 790 5.98 -23.37 7.24
CA THR A 790 4.61 -23.87 7.37
C THR A 790 4.60 -25.34 6.95
N LEU A 791 4.11 -26.18 7.82
CA LEU A 791 3.80 -27.59 7.55
C LEU A 791 2.28 -27.72 7.51
N SER A 792 1.74 -28.16 6.37
CA SER A 792 0.30 -28.34 6.18
C SER A 792 0.05 -29.75 5.64
N ARG A 793 -0.67 -30.56 6.40
CA ARG A 793 -1.06 -31.91 5.98
C ARG A 793 -2.50 -32.16 6.40
N GLU A 794 -3.39 -32.31 5.41
CA GLU A 794 -4.82 -32.56 5.55
C GLU A 794 -5.52 -31.89 6.77
N GLU A 795 -5.36 -32.49 7.94
CA GLU A 795 -6.00 -32.06 9.18
C GLU A 795 -5.11 -31.16 10.04
N LEU A 796 -3.77 -31.22 9.85
CA LEU A 796 -2.79 -30.54 10.71
C LEU A 796 -2.08 -29.42 9.95
N THR A 797 -2.08 -28.21 10.54
CA THR A 797 -1.23 -27.09 10.13
C THR A 797 -0.36 -26.67 11.29
N LEU A 798 0.94 -26.65 11.07
CA LEU A 798 1.92 -26.07 11.99
C LEU A 798 2.61 -24.91 11.27
N MET A 799 2.72 -23.78 11.92
CA MET A 799 3.44 -22.59 11.42
C MET A 799 4.40 -22.10 12.48
N LEU A 800 5.63 -21.88 12.08
CA LEU A 800 6.61 -21.17 12.87
C LEU A 800 7.16 -20.04 12.02
N SER A 801 7.05 -18.81 12.50
CA SER A 801 7.60 -17.64 11.83
C SER A 801 8.30 -16.73 12.82
N GLY A 802 9.21 -15.92 12.33
CA GLY A 802 9.94 -14.96 13.12
C GLY A 802 10.15 -13.64 12.38
N LYS A 803 10.43 -12.61 13.14
CA LYS A 803 11.02 -11.36 12.65
C LYS A 803 12.12 -10.99 13.63
N TYR A 804 13.30 -10.76 13.11
CA TYR A 804 14.42 -10.27 13.89
C TYR A 804 14.93 -8.98 13.24
N THR A 805 15.04 -7.92 14.01
CA THR A 805 15.57 -6.63 13.55
C THR A 805 16.72 -6.21 14.47
N LEU A 806 17.89 -6.06 13.91
CA LEU A 806 19.06 -5.48 14.56
C LEU A 806 19.31 -4.11 13.97
N SER A 807 19.44 -3.08 14.81
CA SER A 807 19.85 -1.72 14.40
C SER A 807 21.04 -1.29 15.24
N ARG A 808 22.17 -1.02 14.59
CA ARG A 808 23.36 -0.46 15.23
C ARG A 808 23.51 0.99 14.81
N LEU A 809 23.44 1.89 15.77
CA LEU A 809 23.54 3.33 15.61
C LEU A 809 24.86 3.83 16.17
N ARG A 810 25.58 4.63 15.41
CA ARG A 810 26.85 5.24 15.78
C ARG A 810 26.80 6.73 15.45
N TYR A 811 27.08 7.54 16.44
CA TYR A 811 27.05 8.99 16.39
C TYR A 811 28.48 9.55 16.50
N GLU A 812 28.83 10.45 15.59
CA GLU A 812 30.20 10.97 15.48
C GLU A 812 30.58 11.91 16.64
N LEU A 813 29.69 12.86 16.94
CA LEU A 813 29.96 13.89 17.96
C LEU A 813 29.52 13.47 19.36
N THR A 814 28.60 12.53 19.47
CA THR A 814 28.05 12.05 20.75
C THR A 814 28.15 10.51 20.86
N PRO A 815 29.40 9.95 20.94
CA PRO A 815 29.61 8.49 21.00
C PRO A 815 28.92 7.80 22.18
N GLN A 816 28.69 8.53 23.28
CA GLN A 816 27.94 8.05 24.46
C GLN A 816 26.49 7.68 24.11
N ASN A 817 25.94 8.21 23.01
CA ASN A 817 24.60 7.91 22.52
C ASN A 817 24.58 6.69 21.56
N ASN A 818 25.73 6.05 21.31
CA ASN A 818 25.81 4.85 20.49
C ASN A 818 24.92 3.74 21.05
N GLN A 819 24.12 3.13 20.18
CA GLN A 819 23.13 2.14 20.58
C GLN A 819 23.17 0.90 19.69
N THR A 820 22.73 -0.19 20.26
CA THR A 820 22.39 -1.42 19.52
C THR A 820 21.03 -1.87 19.99
N LEU A 821 20.06 -1.82 19.09
CA LEU A 821 18.68 -2.18 19.36
C LEU A 821 18.38 -3.51 18.70
N THR A 822 17.64 -4.34 19.40
CA THR A 822 17.17 -5.62 18.89
C THR A 822 15.70 -5.75 19.16
N ASP A 823 14.92 -5.96 18.09
CA ASP A 823 13.51 -6.28 18.16
C ASP A 823 13.32 -7.68 17.56
N TYR A 824 12.55 -8.52 18.23
CA TYR A 824 12.23 -9.83 17.69
C TYR A 824 10.78 -10.20 17.96
N ILE A 825 10.23 -10.95 17.02
CA ILE A 825 8.92 -11.59 17.13
C ILE A 825 9.12 -13.06 16.79
N VAL A 826 8.62 -13.94 17.63
CA VAL A 826 8.51 -15.38 17.33
C VAL A 826 7.03 -15.74 17.40
N TYR A 827 6.49 -16.23 16.30
CA TYR A 827 5.10 -16.64 16.21
C TYR A 827 5.03 -18.13 15.89
N GLY A 828 4.37 -18.89 16.76
CA GLY A 828 4.05 -20.29 16.56
C GLY A 828 2.54 -20.50 16.52
N MET A 829 2.05 -21.28 15.57
CA MET A 829 0.64 -21.65 15.45
C MET A 829 0.50 -23.14 15.16
N ALA A 830 -0.43 -23.80 15.83
CA ALA A 830 -0.86 -25.16 15.56
C ALA A 830 -2.39 -25.18 15.37
N ARG A 831 -2.84 -25.74 14.26
CA ARG A 831 -4.26 -25.94 13.95
C ARG A 831 -4.49 -27.41 13.63
N TYR A 832 -5.48 -28.01 14.28
CA TYR A 832 -5.91 -29.39 14.02
C TYR A 832 -7.41 -29.41 13.72
N LYS A 833 -7.77 -30.05 12.62
CA LYS A 833 -9.16 -30.26 12.17
C LYS A 833 -9.50 -31.74 12.38
N TRP A 834 -10.54 -32.01 13.13
CA TRP A 834 -11.04 -33.35 13.35
C TRP A 834 -12.55 -33.41 13.14
N ARG A 835 -12.97 -34.01 12.04
CA ARG A 835 -14.37 -33.99 11.60
C ARG A 835 -14.88 -32.53 11.54
N ASP A 836 -15.91 -32.20 12.35
CA ASP A 836 -16.50 -30.86 12.43
C ASP A 836 -15.81 -29.92 13.43
N TRP A 837 -14.78 -30.41 14.12
CA TRP A 837 -14.06 -29.63 15.11
C TRP A 837 -12.77 -29.00 14.55
N THR A 838 -12.48 -27.82 14.98
CA THR A 838 -11.20 -27.14 14.74
C THR A 838 -10.64 -26.68 16.07
N VAL A 839 -9.42 -27.07 16.36
CA VAL A 839 -8.66 -26.55 17.52
C VAL A 839 -7.47 -25.81 16.99
N GLU A 840 -7.29 -24.59 17.46
CA GLU A 840 -6.16 -23.75 17.07
C GLU A 840 -5.54 -23.13 18.32
N THR A 841 -4.22 -23.09 18.37
CA THR A 841 -3.49 -22.34 19.37
C THR A 841 -2.36 -21.57 18.72
N SER A 842 -2.11 -20.35 19.19
CA SER A 842 -0.98 -19.55 18.73
C SER A 842 -0.31 -18.84 19.89
N LEU A 843 1.01 -18.77 19.82
CA LEU A 843 1.86 -18.01 20.74
C LEU A 843 2.65 -16.99 19.94
N ASN A 844 2.50 -15.73 20.29
CA ASN A 844 3.30 -14.63 19.78
C ASN A 844 4.18 -14.10 20.90
N LEU A 845 5.48 -14.25 20.74
CA LEU A 845 6.47 -13.71 21.66
C LEU A 845 7.16 -12.51 21.00
N GLN A 846 6.89 -11.32 21.50
CA GLN A 846 7.52 -10.07 21.06
C GLN A 846 8.53 -9.62 22.11
N GLY A 847 9.74 -9.29 21.70
CA GLY A 847 10.80 -8.86 22.60
C GLY A 847 11.61 -7.71 22.07
N TYR A 848 12.09 -6.89 23.00
CA TYR A 848 12.86 -5.67 22.74
C TYR A 848 14.10 -5.64 23.65
N LYS A 849 15.20 -5.10 23.14
CA LYS A 849 16.44 -4.94 23.88
C LYS A 849 17.22 -3.71 23.41
N GLY A 850 17.80 -2.97 24.36
CA GLY A 850 18.65 -1.82 24.10
C GLY A 850 17.90 -0.48 24.09
N TYR A 851 16.67 -0.45 24.60
CA TYR A 851 15.83 0.73 24.74
C TYR A 851 16.07 1.43 26.08
N SER A 852 15.82 2.74 26.18
CA SER A 852 16.00 3.50 27.40
C SER A 852 14.94 3.19 28.45
N SER A 853 13.69 3.06 28.03
CA SER A 853 12.64 2.66 28.96
C SER A 853 12.86 1.22 29.44
N PRO A 854 13.00 0.99 30.76
CA PRO A 854 13.13 -0.35 31.32
C PRO A 854 11.91 -1.23 31.00
N GLU A 855 10.74 -0.61 30.80
CA GLU A 855 9.50 -1.31 30.49
C GLU A 855 9.51 -1.92 29.09
N MET A 856 10.26 -1.34 28.16
CA MET A 856 10.40 -1.87 26.81
C MET A 856 11.39 -3.03 26.72
N ASN A 857 12.42 -3.11 27.58
CA ASN A 857 13.48 -4.11 27.49
C ASN A 857 13.02 -5.48 28.03
N ARG A 858 11.96 -6.04 27.47
CA ARG A 858 11.40 -7.32 27.91
C ARG A 858 10.76 -8.11 26.78
N ALA A 859 10.48 -9.37 27.04
CA ALA A 859 9.69 -10.23 26.19
C ALA A 859 8.21 -10.20 26.62
N ILE A 860 7.33 -10.07 25.65
CA ILE A 860 5.88 -9.92 25.83
C ILE A 860 5.22 -11.11 25.14
N PRO A 861 4.82 -12.15 25.86
CA PRO A 861 4.08 -13.26 25.29
C PRO A 861 2.60 -12.90 25.16
N ASN A 862 2.01 -13.26 24.03
CA ASN A 862 0.57 -13.28 23.80
C ASN A 862 0.17 -14.69 23.35
N TRP A 863 -0.60 -15.39 24.14
CA TRP A 863 -1.07 -16.75 23.87
C TRP A 863 -2.57 -16.73 23.63
N THR A 864 -2.98 -17.25 22.46
CA THR A 864 -4.38 -17.40 22.08
C THR A 864 -4.73 -18.86 21.88
N PHE A 865 -5.99 -19.20 22.20
CA PHE A 865 -6.55 -20.54 22.00
C PHE A 865 -7.96 -20.41 21.42
N LEU A 866 -8.29 -21.26 20.44
CA LEU A 866 -9.61 -21.30 19.82
C LEU A 866 -10.05 -22.76 19.67
N ILE A 867 -11.31 -23.00 19.99
CA ILE A 867 -12.04 -24.23 19.65
C ILE A 867 -13.30 -23.88 18.87
N GLY A 868 -13.45 -24.45 17.68
CA GLY A 868 -14.58 -24.21 16.79
C GLY A 868 -15.27 -25.50 16.41
N ARG A 869 -16.58 -25.44 16.15
CA ARG A 869 -17.39 -26.56 15.66
C ARG A 869 -18.31 -26.14 14.54
N LYS A 870 -18.31 -26.92 13.44
CA LYS A 870 -19.33 -26.82 12.41
C LYS A 870 -20.65 -27.36 12.92
N VAL A 871 -21.71 -26.65 12.59
CA VAL A 871 -23.10 -27.03 12.92
C VAL A 871 -23.99 -26.84 11.68
N MET A 872 -25.25 -27.23 11.74
CA MET A 872 -26.21 -27.01 10.64
C MET A 872 -25.73 -27.55 9.28
N LYS A 873 -25.14 -28.74 9.26
CA LYS A 873 -24.58 -29.38 8.04
C LYS A 873 -23.48 -28.54 7.36
N GLY A 874 -22.66 -27.85 8.16
CA GLY A 874 -21.54 -27.01 7.68
C GLY A 874 -21.92 -25.56 7.35
N LYS A 875 -23.20 -25.18 7.36
CA LYS A 875 -23.61 -23.79 7.15
C LYS A 875 -23.39 -22.89 8.36
N GLY A 876 -23.40 -23.46 9.56
CA GLY A 876 -23.16 -22.75 10.80
C GLY A 876 -21.81 -23.13 11.41
N ARG A 877 -21.20 -22.20 12.18
CA ARG A 877 -19.99 -22.40 12.96
C ARG A 877 -20.10 -21.71 14.32
N ILE A 878 -19.72 -22.38 15.36
CA ILE A 878 -19.60 -21.84 16.71
C ILE A 878 -18.11 -21.86 17.04
N ASP A 879 -17.55 -20.71 17.46
CA ASP A 879 -16.18 -20.55 17.91
C ASP A 879 -16.13 -20.02 19.32
N LEU A 880 -15.35 -20.65 20.19
CA LEU A 880 -14.97 -20.17 21.50
C LEU A 880 -13.49 -19.86 21.46
N SER A 881 -13.11 -18.60 21.67
CA SER A 881 -11.72 -18.16 21.64
C SER A 881 -11.32 -17.47 22.94
N PHE A 882 -10.08 -17.66 23.33
CA PHE A 882 -9.43 -17.07 24.46
C PHE A 882 -8.24 -16.26 23.95
N ASP A 883 -8.22 -14.97 24.17
CA ASP A 883 -7.14 -14.09 23.74
C ASP A 883 -6.34 -13.61 24.94
N ASP A 884 -5.03 -13.49 24.77
CA ASP A 884 -4.08 -13.07 25.81
C ASP A 884 -4.25 -13.85 27.11
N LEU A 885 -4.22 -15.19 27.04
CA LEU A 885 -4.35 -16.08 28.21
C LEU A 885 -3.37 -15.74 29.34
N LEU A 886 -2.24 -15.13 29.04
CA LEU A 886 -1.22 -14.75 30.02
C LEU A 886 -1.39 -13.34 30.58
N ASN A 887 -2.33 -12.55 30.05
CA ASN A 887 -2.58 -11.14 30.41
C ASN A 887 -1.30 -10.29 30.38
N LYS A 888 -0.50 -10.42 29.32
CA LYS A 888 0.80 -9.75 29.16
C LYS A 888 0.90 -8.82 27.96
N ARG A 889 -0.12 -8.77 27.11
CA ARG A 889 -0.12 -7.96 25.89
C ARG A 889 0.11 -6.48 26.19
N ARG A 890 1.00 -5.84 25.43
CA ARG A 890 1.29 -4.40 25.48
C ARG A 890 1.65 -3.94 24.07
N SER A 891 1.43 -2.66 23.77
CA SER A 891 1.89 -2.05 22.52
C SER A 891 3.08 -1.13 22.81
N TYR A 892 4.20 -1.40 22.19
CA TYR A 892 5.38 -0.55 22.22
C TYR A 892 5.87 -0.28 20.81
N PHE A 893 6.29 0.96 20.59
CA PHE A 893 6.86 1.41 19.33
C PHE A 893 7.93 2.47 19.59
N SER A 894 9.00 2.51 18.80
CA SER A 894 10.04 3.54 18.92
C SER A 894 10.45 4.09 17.57
N THR A 895 10.67 5.38 17.52
CA THR A 895 11.28 6.08 16.38
C THR A 895 12.62 6.66 16.79
N GLN A 896 13.55 6.75 15.80
CA GLN A 896 14.89 7.27 16.07
C GLN A 896 15.39 8.05 14.87
N SER A 897 15.89 9.24 15.15
CA SER A 897 16.57 10.11 14.21
C SER A 897 18.07 10.23 14.54
N ALA A 898 18.77 11.15 13.91
CA ALA A 898 20.16 11.45 14.24
C ALA A 898 20.33 12.16 15.60
N THR A 899 19.25 12.74 16.12
CA THR A 899 19.30 13.72 17.21
C THR A 899 18.26 13.47 18.29
N GLU A 900 17.34 12.55 18.05
CA GLU A 900 16.25 12.28 18.97
C GLU A 900 15.85 10.80 18.94
N ARG A 901 15.22 10.37 20.01
CA ARG A 901 14.55 9.09 20.13
C ARG A 901 13.20 9.28 20.82
N THR A 902 12.17 8.68 20.27
CA THR A 902 10.86 8.69 20.88
C THR A 902 10.37 7.26 21.07
N GLU A 903 9.89 6.94 22.25
CA GLU A 903 9.29 5.66 22.63
C GLU A 903 7.82 5.88 22.94
N TYR A 904 6.96 5.05 22.35
CA TYR A 904 5.52 5.11 22.52
C TYR A 904 5.01 3.83 23.18
N SER A 905 4.04 3.96 24.06
CA SER A 905 3.20 2.85 24.51
C SER A 905 1.73 3.26 24.49
N SER A 906 0.85 2.31 24.19
CA SER A 906 -0.58 2.51 24.22
C SER A 906 -1.30 1.36 24.91
N ASP A 907 -2.45 1.64 25.50
CA ASP A 907 -3.30 0.62 26.07
C ASP A 907 -3.91 -0.23 24.95
N LEU A 908 -4.01 -1.53 25.19
CA LEU A 908 -4.61 -2.51 24.29
C LEU A 908 -5.67 -3.30 25.03
N MET A 909 -6.69 -3.74 24.31
CA MET A 909 -7.62 -4.74 24.82
C MET A 909 -6.88 -6.07 25.02
N HIS A 910 -6.98 -6.64 26.22
CA HIS A 910 -6.24 -7.83 26.61
C HIS A 910 -7.09 -8.72 27.52
N HIS A 911 -6.78 -10.01 27.54
CA HIS A 911 -7.37 -11.03 28.40
C HIS A 911 -8.90 -11.09 28.32
N TYR A 912 -9.41 -11.60 27.19
CA TYR A 912 -10.85 -11.76 26.99
C TYR A 912 -11.21 -13.13 26.42
N VAL A 913 -12.48 -13.50 26.63
CA VAL A 913 -13.11 -14.70 26.04
C VAL A 913 -14.19 -14.27 25.08
N GLN A 914 -14.22 -14.87 23.89
CA GLN A 914 -15.23 -14.60 22.87
C GLN A 914 -15.99 -15.87 22.51
N LEU A 915 -17.30 -15.77 22.44
CA LEU A 915 -18.19 -16.76 21.83
C LEU A 915 -18.78 -16.17 20.55
N SER A 916 -18.50 -16.82 19.42
CA SER A 916 -18.96 -16.36 18.11
C SER A 916 -19.85 -17.42 17.47
N PHE A 917 -20.91 -16.98 16.80
CA PHE A 917 -21.70 -17.80 15.89
C PHE A 917 -21.67 -17.18 14.50
N THR A 918 -21.28 -17.96 13.50
CA THR A 918 -21.27 -17.56 12.08
C THR A 918 -22.21 -18.46 11.31
N TYR A 919 -23.10 -17.87 10.52
CA TYR A 919 -23.98 -18.58 9.60
C TYR A 919 -23.68 -18.14 8.16
N ASN A 920 -23.32 -19.11 7.29
CA ASN A 920 -23.08 -18.89 5.88
C ASN A 920 -24.34 -19.30 5.10
N PHE A 921 -24.82 -18.41 4.22
CA PHE A 921 -25.98 -18.66 3.39
C PHE A 921 -25.63 -18.58 1.91
N GLU A 922 -26.33 -19.43 1.13
CA GLU A 922 -26.30 -19.46 -0.31
C GLU A 922 -27.74 -19.56 -0.81
N ALA A 923 -28.13 -18.67 -1.71
CA ALA A 923 -29.45 -18.69 -2.34
C ALA A 923 -29.33 -18.51 -3.85
N LYS A 924 -30.09 -19.29 -4.63
CA LYS A 924 -30.16 -19.09 -6.09
C LYS A 924 -30.81 -17.72 -6.36
N GLY A 925 -30.18 -16.90 -7.21
CA GLY A 925 -30.84 -15.73 -7.76
C GLY A 925 -32.06 -16.14 -8.58
N ASP A 926 -33.17 -15.41 -8.43
CA ASP A 926 -34.36 -15.61 -9.27
C ASP A 926 -33.96 -15.37 -10.74
N LYS A 927 -34.09 -16.39 -11.56
CA LYS A 927 -34.03 -16.23 -13.00
C LYS A 927 -35.29 -15.46 -13.46
N LYS A 928 -35.30 -14.13 -13.26
CA LYS A 928 -36.30 -13.29 -13.91
C LYS A 928 -36.12 -13.43 -15.41
N ASN A 929 -37.04 -14.20 -16.01
CA ASN A 929 -37.41 -14.25 -17.41
C ASN A 929 -36.58 -13.34 -18.36
N LYS A 930 -35.52 -13.86 -18.97
CA LYS A 930 -35.05 -13.38 -20.25
C LYS A 930 -36.04 -13.85 -21.34
N ARG A 931 -37.25 -13.29 -21.33
CA ARG A 931 -38.13 -13.20 -22.48
C ARG A 931 -38.44 -11.73 -22.67
N ARG A 932 -37.60 -11.06 -23.42
CA ARG A 932 -37.96 -10.03 -24.42
C ARG A 932 -36.73 -9.64 -25.21
#